data_9658ce63a531217822a4ab9d6e656f07
#
_entry.id   9658ce63a531217822a4ab9d6e656f07
#
_cell.length_a   1.000
_cell.length_b   1.000
_cell.length_c   1.000
_cell.angle_alpha   90.00
_cell.angle_beta   90.00
_cell.angle_gamma   90.00
#
_symmetry.space_group_name_H-M   'P 1'
#
loop_
_entity.id
_entity.type
_entity.pdbx_description
1 polymer ?
#
loop_
_entity_poly.entity_id
_entity_poly.type
_entity_poly.pdbx_seq_one_letter_code
_entity_poly.pdbx_strand_id
1 'polypeptide(L)'
;MSSLVTVRSRPQVPGSSAERVGAAPRRGAGADIGLALTLGGALCVLVFVTTGGATNGTNLAPNTWAQIALVLIAAGLGIAAARAGARGRAWGAASLGLFAALAALTLLSISWSVQPDSSWLDTNLTFSYLAAFAGGVALARIAPERWAAIIGAVVVVSAVVSGYALLSKVFPATIDSGQSLLGARLSAPFGYWNAVGLIAGLGLPACVWLGARRGGRSILRALSVPAISVLVATLLLSYSRGALFAAVIGLACWFVLVPLRLRGALVLALGTVGGVVAMLWALGTPGITSDGQSLQAQTSAGHAFGLVLVVLLLIMLAVGLAAAFAADRIELSAPDRRRIGGALLALLACVPVVAVIAVSLSPRGFTGEISYAWSKLTSSDVGSGGNSANRLLAADNSHARYWSEGIKVGEHALLKGVGGLGYGTASLRYSPANGTAVNAHSYVIQTFADLGLIGLAISLALLVAWGVAAGRAVGARAPSLQWLQSRGRSGAGEPVPDRAAERAGLLTLLAVVVIFGVHSAIDWTWFIPGLTVPALLCAGWLAGRGPLAEPVGRAPRHEVARKPVVDPGQIAVIAAIAAIALVCAWTIWQPLRSSDADAAALGALNANHGAAALADVRSAAASDPVSTQPLLYEWGIYRALGDTAAARAALEADVALQPANPATWLELGRYDVALGQAREAIAALQAALYLFPQDPNVSTLIAQARSEL
;
A
#
# COMPACT_ATOMS: atom_id res chain seq x y z
N MET A 1 -1.78 44.68 20.68
CA MET A 1 -2.23 43.47 19.96
C MET A 1 -3.77 43.25 20.01
N SER A 2 -4.57 44.32 20.10
CA SER A 2 -6.03 44.24 20.35
C SER A 2 -6.91 44.62 19.15
N SER A 3 -6.46 44.56 17.92
CA SER A 3 -7.27 45.01 16.75
C SER A 3 -7.31 44.05 15.57
N LEU A 4 -7.11 42.75 15.78
CA LEU A 4 -7.05 41.78 14.69
C LEU A 4 -8.34 40.97 14.43
N VAL A 5 -9.38 41.14 15.23
CA VAL A 5 -10.66 40.42 15.03
C VAL A 5 -11.79 41.45 15.06
N THR A 6 -12.23 41.92 13.90
CA THR A 6 -13.46 42.70 13.78
C THR A 6 -14.64 41.71 13.67
N VAL A 7 -15.37 41.57 14.76
CA VAL A 7 -16.73 40.97 14.73
C VAL A 7 -17.65 42.05 14.16
N ARG A 8 -17.99 41.96 12.86
CA ARG A 8 -19.03 42.79 12.26
C ARG A 8 -20.41 42.24 12.70
N SER A 9 -21.02 42.90 13.66
CA SER A 9 -22.49 42.86 13.82
C SER A 9 -23.13 43.55 12.62
N ARG A 10 -23.99 42.82 11.91
CA ARG A 10 -24.83 43.39 10.84
C ARG A 10 -25.78 44.40 11.42
N PRO A 11 -25.94 45.62 10.82
CA PRO A 11 -27.07 46.49 11.14
C PRO A 11 -28.36 45.77 10.78
N GLN A 12 -29.31 45.73 11.68
CA GLN A 12 -30.68 45.30 11.39
C GLN A 12 -31.33 46.39 10.56
N VAL A 13 -31.56 46.09 9.26
CA VAL A 13 -32.46 46.89 8.41
C VAL A 13 -33.87 46.34 8.66
N PRO A 14 -34.83 47.17 9.11
CA PRO A 14 -36.22 46.74 9.29
C PRO A 14 -36.88 46.60 7.92
N GLY A 15 -37.42 45.46 7.62
CA GLY A 15 -38.43 45.26 6.56
C GLY A 15 -37.94 44.74 5.23
N SER A 16 -37.28 43.60 5.21
CA SER A 16 -37.42 42.69 4.08
C SER A 16 -37.38 41.24 4.66
N SER A 17 -38.48 40.55 4.44
CA SER A 17 -38.56 39.08 4.59
C SER A 17 -37.65 38.44 3.54
N ALA A 18 -36.31 38.61 3.71
CA ALA A 18 -35.34 37.83 2.99
C ALA A 18 -35.43 36.42 3.59
N GLU A 19 -36.19 35.56 2.93
CA GLU A 19 -36.08 34.12 3.02
C GLU A 19 -34.60 33.78 3.22
N ARG A 20 -34.26 33.20 4.35
CA ARG A 20 -33.01 32.50 4.55
C ARG A 20 -33.00 31.42 3.47
N VAL A 21 -32.37 31.69 2.34
CA VAL A 21 -31.93 30.66 1.42
C VAL A 21 -30.86 29.88 2.19
N GLY A 22 -31.32 29.04 3.11
CA GLY A 22 -30.53 27.96 3.66
C GLY A 22 -30.09 27.15 2.45
N ALA A 23 -28.80 27.10 2.21
CA ALA A 23 -28.26 26.28 1.14
C ALA A 23 -28.92 24.90 1.27
N ALA A 24 -29.78 24.56 0.32
CA ALA A 24 -30.51 23.32 0.29
C ALA A 24 -29.48 22.18 0.47
N PRO A 25 -29.72 21.22 1.38
CA PRO A 25 -28.79 20.12 1.56
C PRO A 25 -28.63 19.47 0.18
N ARG A 26 -27.37 19.36 -0.32
CA ARG A 26 -27.11 18.70 -1.59
C ARG A 26 -27.84 17.36 -1.56
N ARG A 27 -28.82 17.17 -2.46
CA ARG A 27 -29.48 15.91 -2.67
C ARG A 27 -28.40 14.89 -2.99
N GLY A 28 -28.00 14.06 -2.00
CA GLY A 28 -26.94 13.06 -2.16
C GLY A 28 -25.91 12.94 -1.05
N ALA A 29 -25.85 13.88 -0.10
CA ALA A 29 -24.84 13.83 0.98
C ALA A 29 -24.94 12.55 1.84
N GLY A 30 -26.15 12.02 2.06
CA GLY A 30 -26.36 10.74 2.75
C GLY A 30 -25.83 9.55 1.95
N ALA A 31 -26.05 9.57 0.63
CA ALA A 31 -25.55 8.52 -0.27
C ALA A 31 -24.01 8.53 -0.37
N ASP A 32 -23.35 9.71 -0.30
CA ASP A 32 -21.89 9.78 -0.27
C ASP A 32 -21.32 9.18 1.02
N ILE A 33 -21.97 9.41 2.16
CA ILE A 33 -21.57 8.80 3.44
C ILE A 33 -21.79 7.30 3.39
N GLY A 34 -22.95 6.83 2.90
CA GLY A 34 -23.23 5.40 2.76
C GLY A 34 -22.17 4.71 1.89
N LEU A 35 -21.86 5.26 0.71
CA LEU A 35 -20.85 4.72 -0.18
C LEU A 35 -19.44 4.75 0.45
N ALA A 36 -19.10 5.83 1.16
CA ALA A 36 -17.81 5.94 1.86
C ALA A 36 -17.66 4.86 2.94
N LEU A 37 -18.72 4.61 3.73
CA LEU A 37 -18.72 3.57 4.75
C LEU A 37 -18.68 2.16 4.13
N THR A 38 -19.39 1.92 3.03
CA THR A 38 -19.38 0.63 2.34
C THR A 38 -17.99 0.33 1.76
N LEU A 39 -17.41 1.28 1.01
CA LEU A 39 -16.06 1.11 0.44
C LEU A 39 -14.99 1.05 1.53
N GLY A 40 -15.04 1.96 2.51
CA GLY A 40 -14.11 1.96 3.62
C GLY A 40 -14.21 0.71 4.48
N GLY A 41 -15.43 0.21 4.73
CA GLY A 41 -15.68 -1.06 5.41
C GLY A 41 -15.12 -2.25 4.63
N ALA A 42 -15.33 -2.30 3.31
CA ALA A 42 -14.77 -3.35 2.46
C ALA A 42 -13.23 -3.33 2.48
N LEU A 43 -12.61 -2.14 2.45
CA LEU A 43 -11.17 -2.00 2.59
C LEU A 43 -10.67 -2.43 3.99
N CYS A 44 -11.42 -2.14 5.06
CA CYS A 44 -11.11 -2.66 6.40
C CYS A 44 -11.19 -4.19 6.44
N VAL A 45 -12.26 -4.78 5.87
CA VAL A 45 -12.41 -6.24 5.78
C VAL A 45 -11.21 -6.83 5.03
N LEU A 46 -10.81 -6.25 3.90
CA LEU A 46 -9.60 -6.67 3.17
C LEU A 46 -8.38 -6.70 4.10
N VAL A 47 -8.12 -5.60 4.83
CA VAL A 47 -6.95 -5.50 5.73
C VAL A 47 -7.00 -6.56 6.83
N PHE A 48 -8.13 -6.70 7.52
CA PHE A 48 -8.24 -7.59 8.70
C PHE A 48 -8.31 -9.06 8.33
N VAL A 49 -9.02 -9.42 7.26
CA VAL A 49 -9.15 -10.82 6.81
C VAL A 49 -7.83 -11.35 6.25
N THR A 50 -7.08 -10.50 5.55
CA THR A 50 -5.81 -10.91 4.95
C THR A 50 -4.59 -10.62 5.84
N THR A 51 -4.78 -10.05 7.03
CA THR A 51 -3.70 -9.46 7.85
C THR A 51 -2.82 -8.50 7.01
N GLY A 52 -3.48 -7.71 6.16
CA GLY A 52 -2.86 -6.82 5.18
C GLY A 52 -2.32 -7.52 3.94
N GLY A 53 -2.25 -8.85 3.92
CA GLY A 53 -1.71 -9.62 2.80
C GLY A 53 -0.18 -9.63 2.71
N ALA A 54 0.50 -9.20 3.78
CA ALA A 54 1.96 -9.11 3.81
C ALA A 54 2.66 -10.45 4.04
N THR A 55 1.95 -11.46 4.52
CA THR A 55 2.53 -12.74 4.93
C THR A 55 2.56 -13.74 3.79
N ASN A 56 3.74 -14.27 3.53
CA ASN A 56 3.95 -15.35 2.57
C ASN A 56 3.51 -16.69 3.20
N GLY A 57 2.60 -17.38 2.55
CA GLY A 57 2.27 -18.78 2.84
C GLY A 57 1.28 -19.02 4.00
N THR A 58 1.41 -18.37 5.14
CA THR A 58 0.56 -18.64 6.32
C THR A 58 -0.89 -18.17 6.19
N ASN A 59 -1.18 -17.24 5.26
CA ASN A 59 -2.51 -16.68 5.00
C ASN A 59 -2.97 -16.87 3.55
N LEU A 60 -2.59 -17.98 2.92
CA LEU A 60 -2.90 -18.24 1.51
C LEU A 60 -4.41 -18.20 1.24
N ALA A 61 -5.21 -18.92 2.02
CA ALA A 61 -6.67 -19.00 1.81
C ALA A 61 -7.37 -17.63 1.93
N PRO A 62 -7.19 -16.84 3.00
CA PRO A 62 -7.77 -15.51 3.08
C PRO A 62 -7.34 -14.59 1.94
N ASN A 63 -6.06 -14.61 1.56
CA ASN A 63 -5.55 -13.81 0.44
C ASN A 63 -6.17 -14.23 -0.89
N THR A 64 -6.28 -15.52 -1.16
CA THR A 64 -6.90 -16.06 -2.37
C THR A 64 -8.35 -15.59 -2.51
N TRP A 65 -9.16 -15.76 -1.46
CA TRP A 65 -10.57 -15.35 -1.49
C TRP A 65 -10.74 -13.83 -1.60
N ALA A 66 -9.89 -13.05 -0.95
CA ALA A 66 -9.91 -11.59 -1.09
C ALA A 66 -9.56 -11.13 -2.52
N GLN A 67 -8.56 -11.75 -3.15
CA GLN A 67 -8.17 -11.46 -4.53
C GLN A 67 -9.28 -11.83 -5.51
N ILE A 68 -9.91 -12.99 -5.36
CA ILE A 68 -11.08 -13.41 -6.16
C ILE A 68 -12.22 -12.41 -5.99
N ALA A 69 -12.55 -12.01 -4.76
CA ALA A 69 -13.59 -11.03 -4.50
C ALA A 69 -13.30 -9.68 -5.17
N LEU A 70 -12.06 -9.18 -5.11
CA LEU A 70 -11.64 -7.95 -5.80
C LEU A 70 -11.85 -8.04 -7.32
N VAL A 71 -11.46 -9.16 -7.93
CA VAL A 71 -11.62 -9.39 -9.38
C VAL A 71 -13.11 -9.41 -9.77
N LEU A 72 -13.94 -10.15 -9.01
CA LEU A 72 -15.37 -10.27 -9.30
C LEU A 72 -16.13 -8.95 -9.07
N ILE A 73 -15.81 -8.20 -8.00
CA ILE A 73 -16.39 -6.88 -7.75
C ILE A 73 -16.00 -5.90 -8.86
N ALA A 74 -14.73 -5.86 -9.26
CA ALA A 74 -14.26 -5.00 -10.34
C ALA A 74 -14.92 -5.35 -11.69
N ALA A 75 -15.10 -6.64 -11.97
CA ALA A 75 -15.83 -7.09 -13.16
C ALA A 75 -17.29 -6.65 -13.14
N GLY A 76 -17.98 -6.79 -12.00
CA GLY A 76 -19.34 -6.29 -11.82
C GLY A 76 -19.45 -4.78 -12.07
N LEU A 77 -18.51 -4.00 -11.54
CA LEU A 77 -18.42 -2.54 -11.80
C LEU A 77 -18.13 -2.24 -13.27
N GLY A 78 -17.22 -2.99 -13.91
CA GLY A 78 -16.91 -2.86 -15.33
C GLY A 78 -18.13 -3.15 -16.22
N ILE A 79 -18.88 -4.23 -15.92
CA ILE A 79 -20.12 -4.57 -16.60
C ILE A 79 -21.18 -3.49 -16.39
N ALA A 80 -21.32 -2.96 -15.18
CA ALA A 80 -22.24 -1.86 -14.89
C ALA A 80 -21.86 -0.60 -15.68
N ALA A 81 -20.57 -0.28 -15.75
CA ALA A 81 -20.07 0.85 -16.56
C ALA A 81 -20.34 0.67 -18.07
N ALA A 82 -20.15 -0.55 -18.58
CA ALA A 82 -20.46 -0.89 -19.97
C ALA A 82 -21.96 -0.76 -20.26
N ARG A 83 -22.84 -1.26 -19.37
CA ARG A 83 -24.30 -1.14 -19.51
C ARG A 83 -24.82 0.28 -19.39
N ALA A 84 -24.22 1.10 -18.54
CA ALA A 84 -24.63 2.51 -18.38
C ALA A 84 -24.43 3.32 -19.66
N GLY A 85 -23.88 2.73 -20.69
CA GLY A 85 -23.72 3.34 -22.01
C GLY A 85 -22.94 4.63 -21.93
N ALA A 86 -21.84 4.67 -21.18
CA ALA A 86 -20.96 5.81 -21.07
C ALA A 86 -20.43 6.17 -22.48
N ARG A 87 -21.31 6.78 -23.30
CA ARG A 87 -21.03 7.31 -24.63
C ARG A 87 -20.07 8.47 -24.45
N GLY A 88 -18.80 8.20 -24.53
CA GLY A 88 -17.75 9.18 -24.37
C GLY A 88 -16.38 8.54 -24.52
N ARG A 89 -15.37 9.37 -24.57
CA ARG A 89 -13.98 8.92 -24.65
C ARG A 89 -13.66 7.97 -23.49
N ALA A 90 -13.01 6.88 -23.78
CA ALA A 90 -12.60 5.90 -22.77
C ALA A 90 -11.40 6.42 -21.96
N TRP A 91 -11.70 7.39 -21.06
CA TRP A 91 -10.67 7.94 -20.17
C TRP A 91 -10.07 6.82 -19.31
N GLY A 92 -8.74 6.85 -19.14
CA GLY A 92 -8.00 5.81 -18.42
C GLY A 92 -7.65 4.56 -19.23
N ALA A 93 -8.11 4.40 -20.48
CA ALA A 93 -7.87 3.21 -21.29
C ALA A 93 -6.38 2.94 -21.52
N ALA A 94 -5.54 3.97 -21.76
CA ALA A 94 -4.10 3.79 -21.93
C ALA A 94 -3.45 3.25 -20.64
N SER A 95 -3.83 3.77 -19.47
CA SER A 95 -3.33 3.28 -18.19
C SER A 95 -3.81 1.84 -17.91
N LEU A 96 -5.07 1.51 -18.22
CA LEU A 96 -5.58 0.14 -18.11
C LEU A 96 -4.83 -0.82 -19.02
N GLY A 97 -4.61 -0.43 -20.31
CA GLY A 97 -3.87 -1.27 -21.25
C GLY A 97 -2.43 -1.51 -20.84
N LEU A 98 -1.72 -0.48 -20.34
CA LEU A 98 -0.36 -0.64 -19.85
C LEU A 98 -0.29 -1.45 -18.54
N PHE A 99 -1.28 -1.31 -17.66
CA PHE A 99 -1.33 -2.15 -16.46
C PHE A 99 -1.66 -3.61 -16.84
N ALA A 100 -2.54 -3.83 -17.81
CA ALA A 100 -2.79 -5.17 -18.36
C ALA A 100 -1.53 -5.75 -19.04
N ALA A 101 -0.73 -4.94 -19.73
CA ALA A 101 0.54 -5.36 -20.29
C ALA A 101 1.56 -5.75 -19.20
N LEU A 102 1.62 -5.02 -18.09
CA LEU A 102 2.43 -5.37 -16.93
C LEU A 102 1.98 -6.72 -16.34
N ALA A 103 0.67 -6.90 -16.14
CA ALA A 103 0.10 -8.15 -15.65
C ALA A 103 0.36 -9.34 -16.60
N ALA A 104 0.29 -9.11 -17.90
CA ALA A 104 0.64 -10.13 -18.91
C ALA A 104 2.14 -10.47 -18.88
N LEU A 105 3.01 -9.48 -18.70
CA LEU A 105 4.46 -9.73 -18.55
C LEU A 105 4.75 -10.55 -17.28
N THR A 106 4.10 -10.23 -16.16
CA THR A 106 4.25 -10.99 -14.91
C THR A 106 3.77 -12.43 -15.09
N LEU A 107 2.64 -12.65 -15.78
CA LEU A 107 2.16 -13.99 -16.13
C LEU A 107 3.16 -14.75 -17.01
N LEU A 108 3.65 -14.12 -18.07
CA LEU A 108 4.64 -14.73 -18.97
C LEU A 108 5.95 -15.05 -18.24
N SER A 109 6.31 -14.28 -17.20
CA SER A 109 7.54 -14.48 -16.46
C SER A 109 7.61 -15.82 -15.72
N ILE A 110 6.48 -16.46 -15.44
CA ILE A 110 6.40 -17.82 -14.88
C ILE A 110 7.24 -18.80 -15.71
N SER A 111 7.24 -18.64 -17.05
CA SER A 111 7.90 -19.58 -17.97
C SER A 111 9.44 -19.53 -17.93
N TRP A 112 10.06 -18.48 -17.38
CA TRP A 112 11.50 -18.35 -17.24
C TRP A 112 11.94 -18.02 -15.81
N SER A 113 11.03 -18.08 -14.87
CA SER A 113 11.31 -17.73 -13.48
C SER A 113 12.28 -18.69 -12.82
N VAL A 114 13.10 -18.17 -11.94
CA VAL A 114 13.92 -18.98 -11.01
C VAL A 114 13.07 -19.64 -9.92
N GLN A 115 11.85 -19.11 -9.67
CA GLN A 115 10.88 -19.62 -8.72
C GLN A 115 9.46 -19.45 -9.30
N PRO A 116 9.02 -20.33 -10.20
CA PRO A 116 7.78 -20.18 -10.97
C PRO A 116 6.50 -20.14 -10.13
N ASP A 117 6.42 -20.86 -9.02
CA ASP A 117 5.31 -20.85 -8.07
C ASP A 117 5.13 -19.47 -7.42
N SER A 118 6.22 -18.83 -6.99
CA SER A 118 6.20 -17.46 -6.48
C SER A 118 5.77 -16.46 -7.55
N SER A 119 6.23 -16.65 -8.80
CA SER A 119 5.79 -15.83 -9.94
C SER A 119 4.30 -16.00 -10.26
N TRP A 120 3.73 -17.17 -10.01
CA TRP A 120 2.29 -17.38 -10.12
C TRP A 120 1.53 -16.57 -9.07
N LEU A 121 1.99 -16.59 -7.81
CA LEU A 121 1.40 -15.78 -6.74
C LEU A 121 1.51 -14.27 -7.02
N ASP A 122 2.64 -13.80 -7.57
CA ASP A 122 2.80 -12.39 -7.99
C ASP A 122 1.86 -12.02 -9.15
N THR A 123 1.65 -12.94 -10.08
CA THR A 123 0.68 -12.78 -11.18
C THR A 123 -0.73 -12.61 -10.63
N ASN A 124 -1.14 -13.46 -9.68
CA ASN A 124 -2.45 -13.39 -9.04
C ASN A 124 -2.64 -12.06 -8.29
N LEU A 125 -1.60 -11.61 -7.60
CA LEU A 125 -1.58 -10.31 -6.92
C LEU A 125 -1.71 -9.16 -7.93
N THR A 126 -0.96 -9.21 -9.04
CA THR A 126 -0.99 -8.19 -10.09
C THR A 126 -2.36 -8.14 -10.79
N PHE A 127 -3.03 -9.28 -11.00
CA PHE A 127 -4.41 -9.32 -11.50
C PHE A 127 -5.39 -8.65 -10.54
N SER A 128 -5.25 -8.87 -9.24
CA SER A 128 -6.11 -8.22 -8.23
C SER A 128 -5.87 -6.71 -8.16
N TYR A 129 -4.64 -6.25 -8.38
CA TYR A 129 -4.29 -4.83 -8.46
C TYR A 129 -4.83 -4.16 -9.73
N LEU A 130 -4.70 -4.82 -10.87
CA LEU A 130 -5.35 -4.37 -12.10
C LEU A 130 -6.87 -4.27 -11.91
N ALA A 131 -7.49 -5.25 -11.24
CA ALA A 131 -8.91 -5.24 -10.93
C ALA A 131 -9.29 -4.06 -10.02
N ALA A 132 -8.54 -3.79 -8.95
CA ALA A 132 -8.78 -2.66 -8.06
C ALA A 132 -8.69 -1.31 -8.80
N PHE A 133 -7.67 -1.15 -9.66
CA PHE A 133 -7.51 0.03 -10.51
C PHE A 133 -8.67 0.17 -11.51
N ALA A 134 -9.04 -0.91 -12.20
CA ALA A 134 -10.16 -0.95 -13.15
C ALA A 134 -11.50 -0.66 -12.46
N GLY A 135 -11.71 -1.16 -11.23
CA GLY A 135 -12.85 -0.84 -10.39
C GLY A 135 -12.95 0.65 -10.08
N GLY A 136 -11.82 1.30 -9.76
CA GLY A 136 -11.74 2.76 -9.59
C GLY A 136 -12.11 3.53 -10.86
N VAL A 137 -11.60 3.09 -12.02
CA VAL A 137 -11.96 3.66 -13.34
C VAL A 137 -13.45 3.50 -13.60
N ALA A 138 -14.02 2.32 -13.35
CA ALA A 138 -15.44 2.03 -13.58
C ALA A 138 -16.33 2.88 -12.67
N LEU A 139 -16.02 2.98 -11.37
CA LEU A 139 -16.74 3.81 -10.41
C LEU A 139 -16.74 5.28 -10.82
N ALA A 140 -15.60 5.82 -11.25
CA ALA A 140 -15.50 7.21 -11.72
C ALA A 140 -16.36 7.47 -12.97
N ARG A 141 -16.62 6.45 -13.80
CA ARG A 141 -17.50 6.54 -14.98
C ARG A 141 -18.97 6.39 -14.65
N ILE A 142 -19.33 5.55 -13.69
CA ILE A 142 -20.72 5.31 -13.27
C ILE A 142 -21.25 6.48 -12.45
N ALA A 143 -20.42 6.99 -11.52
CA ALA A 143 -20.85 7.96 -10.51
C ALA A 143 -19.80 9.06 -10.27
N PRO A 144 -19.39 9.81 -11.29
CA PRO A 144 -18.29 10.78 -11.22
C PRO A 144 -18.51 11.89 -10.18
N GLU A 145 -19.74 12.16 -9.79
CA GLU A 145 -20.08 13.11 -8.73
C GLU A 145 -19.80 12.59 -7.31
N ARG A 146 -19.51 11.27 -7.15
CA ARG A 146 -19.30 10.61 -5.84
C ARG A 146 -17.82 10.60 -5.38
N TRP A 147 -16.97 11.45 -5.95
CA TRP A 147 -15.54 11.55 -5.60
C TRP A 147 -15.29 11.74 -4.09
N ALA A 148 -16.20 12.44 -3.39
CA ALA A 148 -16.10 12.66 -1.94
C ALA A 148 -16.23 11.35 -1.15
N ALA A 149 -16.94 10.36 -1.66
CA ALA A 149 -17.06 9.05 -1.03
C ALA A 149 -15.75 8.27 -1.05
N ILE A 150 -14.94 8.41 -2.11
CA ILE A 150 -13.62 7.77 -2.19
C ILE A 150 -12.68 8.34 -1.13
N ILE A 151 -12.67 9.67 -0.95
CA ILE A 151 -11.91 10.31 0.14
C ILE A 151 -12.40 9.79 1.50
N GLY A 152 -13.72 9.71 1.68
CA GLY A 152 -14.34 9.17 2.89
C GLY A 152 -13.93 7.72 3.16
N ALA A 153 -13.83 6.87 2.13
CA ALA A 153 -13.36 5.49 2.28
C ALA A 153 -11.90 5.42 2.76
N VAL A 154 -11.02 6.31 2.23
CA VAL A 154 -9.64 6.43 2.71
C VAL A 154 -9.60 6.87 4.18
N VAL A 155 -10.43 7.85 4.57
CA VAL A 155 -10.54 8.27 5.99
C VAL A 155 -10.93 7.08 6.87
N VAL A 156 -11.96 6.32 6.47
CA VAL A 156 -12.48 5.20 7.26
C VAL A 156 -11.40 4.12 7.43
N VAL A 157 -10.82 3.62 6.33
CA VAL A 157 -9.84 2.54 6.44
C VAL A 157 -8.59 2.98 7.22
N SER A 158 -8.08 4.20 6.96
CA SER A 158 -6.89 4.68 7.67
C SER A 158 -7.16 4.90 9.16
N ALA A 159 -8.31 5.48 9.53
CA ALA A 159 -8.64 5.74 10.93
C ALA A 159 -8.93 4.42 11.70
N VAL A 160 -9.67 3.49 11.09
CA VAL A 160 -10.00 2.20 11.73
C VAL A 160 -8.75 1.35 11.91
N VAL A 161 -7.93 1.19 10.87
CA VAL A 161 -6.71 0.38 10.94
C VAL A 161 -5.67 1.00 11.88
N SER A 162 -5.49 2.33 11.85
CA SER A 162 -4.60 3.03 12.79
C SER A 162 -5.10 2.95 14.23
N GLY A 163 -6.41 3.07 14.43
CA GLY A 163 -7.04 2.88 15.74
C GLY A 163 -6.79 1.47 16.29
N TYR A 164 -6.98 0.44 15.45
CA TYR A 164 -6.67 -0.95 15.80
C TYR A 164 -5.19 -1.15 16.15
N ALA A 165 -4.29 -0.54 15.38
CA ALA A 165 -2.87 -0.57 15.68
C ALA A 165 -2.56 0.04 17.07
N LEU A 166 -3.20 1.16 17.45
CA LEU A 166 -3.05 1.71 18.81
C LEU A 166 -3.67 0.79 19.87
N LEU A 167 -4.82 0.15 19.56
CA LEU A 167 -5.46 -0.81 20.47
C LEU A 167 -4.59 -2.05 20.72
N SER A 168 -3.71 -2.45 19.78
CA SER A 168 -2.76 -3.54 20.03
C SER A 168 -1.77 -3.20 21.16
N LYS A 169 -1.45 -1.92 21.35
CA LYS A 169 -0.67 -1.47 22.52
C LYS A 169 -1.50 -1.37 23.81
N VAL A 170 -2.78 -1.07 23.68
CA VAL A 170 -3.69 -0.99 24.84
C VAL A 170 -4.01 -2.39 25.39
N PHE A 171 -4.20 -3.36 24.48
CA PHE A 171 -4.59 -4.75 24.80
C PHE A 171 -3.60 -5.76 24.21
N PRO A 172 -2.31 -5.75 24.62
CA PRO A 172 -1.29 -6.60 24.00
C PRO A 172 -1.57 -8.09 24.18
N ALA A 173 -2.17 -8.51 25.29
CA ALA A 173 -2.49 -9.91 25.56
C ALA A 173 -3.56 -10.50 24.62
N THR A 174 -4.42 -9.67 24.02
CA THR A 174 -5.55 -10.13 23.19
C THR A 174 -5.37 -9.85 21.70
N ILE A 175 -4.61 -8.82 21.35
CA ILE A 175 -4.49 -8.37 19.95
C ILE A 175 -3.14 -8.76 19.34
N ASP A 176 -2.07 -8.83 20.12
CA ASP A 176 -0.69 -9.01 19.62
C ASP A 176 0.03 -10.18 20.31
N SER A 177 -0.66 -11.29 20.45
CA SER A 177 -0.15 -12.48 21.17
C SER A 177 1.09 -13.14 20.55
N GLY A 178 1.53 -12.74 19.35
CA GLY A 178 2.63 -13.38 18.61
C GLY A 178 3.96 -12.62 18.57
N GLN A 179 4.00 -11.34 18.93
CA GLN A 179 5.20 -10.48 18.78
C GLN A 179 5.70 -9.84 20.09
N SER A 180 5.37 -10.41 21.22
CA SER A 180 5.67 -9.86 22.57
C SER A 180 7.15 -9.50 22.82
N LEU A 181 8.10 -10.10 22.08
CA LEU A 181 9.54 -9.82 22.22
C LEU A 181 10.00 -8.55 21.46
N LEU A 182 9.28 -8.13 20.42
CA LEU A 182 9.59 -6.94 19.58
C LEU A 182 8.55 -5.84 19.78
N GLY A 183 8.06 -5.67 20.99
CA GLY A 183 6.91 -4.82 21.32
C GLY A 183 7.10 -3.32 21.17
N ALA A 184 8.29 -2.79 20.86
CA ALA A 184 8.54 -1.35 20.81
C ALA A 184 7.77 -0.62 19.70
N ARG A 185 7.58 -1.24 18.53
CA ARG A 185 6.97 -0.63 17.35
C ARG A 185 5.55 -1.14 17.10
N LEU A 186 4.69 -0.31 16.50
CA LEU A 186 3.38 -0.73 16.01
C LEU A 186 3.53 -1.54 14.73
N SER A 187 2.99 -2.77 14.70
CA SER A 187 3.02 -3.66 13.53
C SER A 187 1.66 -4.24 13.16
N ALA A 188 0.73 -4.36 14.11
CA ALA A 188 -0.62 -4.89 13.88
C ALA A 188 -1.48 -3.94 13.02
N PRO A 189 -2.35 -4.46 12.14
CA PRO A 189 -2.62 -5.86 11.83
C PRO A 189 -1.67 -6.45 10.77
N PHE A 190 -0.74 -5.68 10.20
CA PHE A 190 0.08 -6.09 9.05
C PHE A 190 1.25 -7.01 9.41
N GLY A 191 1.63 -7.12 10.68
CA GLY A 191 2.90 -7.72 11.09
C GLY A 191 4.12 -6.89 10.64
N TYR A 192 3.91 -5.70 10.06
CA TYR A 192 4.96 -4.87 9.50
C TYR A 192 4.75 -3.39 9.81
N TRP A 193 5.68 -2.83 10.55
CA TRP A 193 5.59 -1.44 11.08
C TRP A 193 5.56 -0.36 10.00
N ASN A 194 6.29 -0.53 8.88
CA ASN A 194 6.27 0.46 7.80
C ASN A 194 4.90 0.50 7.10
N ALA A 195 4.20 -0.63 7.03
CA ALA A 195 2.82 -0.72 6.55
C ALA A 195 1.85 0.08 7.43
N VAL A 196 2.00 -0.07 8.76
CA VAL A 196 1.19 0.68 9.74
C VAL A 196 1.44 2.18 9.63
N GLY A 197 2.71 2.58 9.49
CA GLY A 197 3.05 3.99 9.25
C GLY A 197 2.46 4.53 7.95
N LEU A 198 2.52 3.74 6.87
CA LEU A 198 2.01 4.17 5.57
C LEU A 198 0.49 4.32 5.55
N ILE A 199 -0.29 3.38 6.10
CA ILE A 199 -1.76 3.52 6.13
C ILE A 199 -2.19 4.77 6.90
N ALA A 200 -1.50 5.10 8.00
CA ALA A 200 -1.70 6.34 8.72
C ALA A 200 -1.37 7.56 7.85
N GLY A 201 -0.25 7.53 7.14
CA GLY A 201 0.17 8.57 6.21
C GLY A 201 -0.84 8.81 5.09
N LEU A 202 -1.39 7.75 4.48
CA LEU A 202 -2.42 7.83 3.42
C LEU A 202 -3.69 8.56 3.88
N GLY A 203 -4.06 8.39 5.16
CA GLY A 203 -5.23 9.04 5.75
C GLY A 203 -5.08 10.54 5.98
N LEU A 204 -3.85 11.06 6.17
CA LEU A 204 -3.63 12.44 6.56
C LEU A 204 -4.22 13.46 5.57
N PRO A 205 -3.92 13.45 4.25
CA PRO A 205 -4.48 14.41 3.31
C PRO A 205 -6.01 14.31 3.21
N ALA A 206 -6.57 13.12 3.34
CA ALA A 206 -8.01 12.88 3.33
C ALA A 206 -8.69 13.49 4.58
N CYS A 207 -8.13 13.31 5.77
CA CYS A 207 -8.62 13.92 7.01
C CYS A 207 -8.45 15.44 7.01
N VAL A 208 -7.32 15.96 6.49
CA VAL A 208 -7.11 17.41 6.35
C VAL A 208 -8.16 18.02 5.42
N TRP A 209 -8.45 17.38 4.27
CA TRP A 209 -9.51 17.84 3.38
C TRP A 209 -10.87 17.80 4.07
N LEU A 210 -11.19 16.72 4.81
CA LEU A 210 -12.46 16.56 5.51
C LEU A 210 -12.70 17.70 6.51
N GLY A 211 -11.69 18.11 7.26
CA GLY A 211 -11.78 19.22 8.23
C GLY A 211 -11.76 20.59 7.59
N ALA A 212 -10.99 20.78 6.52
CA ALA A 212 -10.78 22.08 5.87
C ALA A 212 -11.91 22.51 4.91
N ARG A 213 -12.74 21.59 4.43
CA ARG A 213 -13.81 21.88 3.45
C ARG A 213 -14.82 22.90 3.97
N ARG A 214 -15.37 23.73 3.07
CA ARG A 214 -16.30 24.81 3.42
C ARG A 214 -17.76 24.37 3.56
N GLY A 215 -18.09 23.12 3.32
CA GLY A 215 -19.47 22.61 3.37
C GLY A 215 -19.55 21.24 4.01
N GLY A 216 -20.76 20.73 4.18
CA GLY A 216 -21.04 19.45 4.79
C GLY A 216 -21.35 19.55 6.28
N ARG A 217 -21.58 18.39 6.92
CA ARG A 217 -21.96 18.31 8.33
C ARG A 217 -20.80 18.75 9.23
N SER A 218 -21.05 19.66 10.17
CA SER A 218 -20.04 20.18 11.12
C SER A 218 -19.39 19.08 11.93
N ILE A 219 -20.15 18.05 12.33
CA ILE A 219 -19.63 16.91 13.07
C ILE A 219 -18.54 16.13 12.27
N LEU A 220 -18.70 15.94 10.97
CA LEU A 220 -17.70 15.26 10.16
C LEU A 220 -16.42 16.09 10.02
N ARG A 221 -16.53 17.42 9.99
CA ARG A 221 -15.37 18.32 10.02
C ARG A 221 -14.67 18.26 11.38
N ALA A 222 -15.43 18.21 12.46
CA ALA A 222 -14.90 18.13 13.83
C ALA A 222 -14.16 16.81 14.06
N LEU A 223 -14.71 15.68 13.59
CA LEU A 223 -14.11 14.35 13.71
C LEU A 223 -12.76 14.21 12.98
N SER A 224 -12.43 15.12 12.04
CA SER A 224 -11.11 15.11 11.39
C SER A 224 -9.96 15.37 12.36
N VAL A 225 -10.17 16.15 13.43
CA VAL A 225 -9.11 16.49 14.40
C VAL A 225 -8.69 15.27 15.23
N PRO A 226 -9.59 14.55 15.93
CA PRO A 226 -9.21 13.32 16.63
C PRO A 226 -8.74 12.22 15.66
N ALA A 227 -9.28 12.13 14.43
CA ALA A 227 -8.78 11.21 13.43
C ALA A 227 -7.31 11.48 13.07
N ILE A 228 -6.92 12.74 12.81
CA ILE A 228 -5.53 13.12 12.58
C ILE A 228 -4.67 12.79 13.81
N SER A 229 -5.18 12.98 15.04
CA SER A 229 -4.42 12.62 16.25
C SER A 229 -4.11 11.12 16.30
N VAL A 230 -5.08 10.26 15.96
CA VAL A 230 -4.88 8.81 15.83
C VAL A 230 -3.84 8.50 14.74
N LEU A 231 -3.97 9.10 13.55
CA LEU A 231 -3.06 8.85 12.43
C LEU A 231 -1.62 9.29 12.76
N VAL A 232 -1.45 10.47 13.36
CA VAL A 232 -0.12 10.99 13.73
C VAL A 232 0.50 10.15 14.84
N ALA A 233 -0.25 9.79 15.89
CA ALA A 233 0.25 8.90 16.94
C ALA A 233 0.70 7.54 16.36
N THR A 234 -0.10 6.95 15.47
CA THR A 234 0.23 5.69 14.80
C THR A 234 1.47 5.82 13.91
N LEU A 235 1.55 6.89 13.10
CA LEU A 235 2.71 7.15 12.23
C LEU A 235 3.99 7.28 13.07
N LEU A 236 3.96 8.03 14.15
CA LEU A 236 5.12 8.25 15.02
C LEU A 236 5.51 6.97 15.78
N LEU A 237 4.55 6.23 16.36
CA LEU A 237 4.80 4.97 17.08
C LEU A 237 5.18 3.79 16.18
N SER A 238 4.98 3.90 14.87
CA SER A 238 5.51 2.94 13.91
C SER A 238 7.03 3.07 13.71
N TYR A 239 7.63 4.18 14.09
CA TYR A 239 9.03 4.57 13.85
C TYR A 239 9.45 4.39 12.37
N SER A 240 8.50 4.55 11.44
CA SER A 240 8.76 4.42 10.01
C SER A 240 9.19 5.76 9.40
N ARG A 241 10.49 5.90 9.16
CA ARG A 241 11.05 7.08 8.49
C ARG A 241 10.53 7.23 7.07
N GLY A 242 10.43 6.10 6.34
CA GLY A 242 9.91 6.08 4.98
C GLY A 242 8.46 6.57 4.90
N ALA A 243 7.60 6.11 5.82
CA ALA A 243 6.21 6.56 5.88
C ALA A 243 6.09 8.05 6.27
N LEU A 244 6.91 8.51 7.22
CA LEU A 244 6.96 9.93 7.59
C LEU A 244 7.42 10.80 6.41
N PHE A 245 8.49 10.39 5.71
CA PHE A 245 9.00 11.09 4.53
C PHE A 245 7.94 11.17 3.42
N ALA A 246 7.29 10.05 3.10
CA ALA A 246 6.22 10.01 2.10
C ALA A 246 5.02 10.89 2.51
N ALA A 247 4.61 10.85 3.78
CA ALA A 247 3.53 11.68 4.30
C ALA A 247 3.86 13.17 4.19
N VAL A 248 5.10 13.58 4.50
CA VAL A 248 5.56 14.97 4.36
C VAL A 248 5.50 15.41 2.90
N ILE A 249 5.99 14.60 1.95
CA ILE A 249 5.91 14.92 0.51
C ILE A 249 4.46 15.06 0.05
N GLY A 250 3.59 14.10 0.40
CA GLY A 250 2.19 14.16 -0.01
C GLY A 250 1.42 15.33 0.61
N LEU A 251 1.68 15.66 1.88
CA LEU A 251 1.12 16.85 2.52
C LEU A 251 1.66 18.13 1.89
N ALA A 252 2.96 18.21 1.59
CA ALA A 252 3.53 19.35 0.87
C ALA A 252 2.86 19.53 -0.51
N CYS A 253 2.70 18.44 -1.26
CA CYS A 253 1.94 18.43 -2.51
C CYS A 253 0.49 18.95 -2.30
N TRP A 254 -0.20 18.47 -1.25
CA TRP A 254 -1.54 18.92 -0.91
C TRP A 254 -1.59 20.42 -0.60
N PHE A 255 -0.69 20.93 0.22
CA PHE A 255 -0.65 22.37 0.59
C PHE A 255 -0.26 23.27 -0.60
N VAL A 256 0.56 22.77 -1.52
CA VAL A 256 0.90 23.51 -2.75
C VAL A 256 -0.29 23.59 -3.70
N LEU A 257 -1.01 22.51 -3.89
CA LEU A 257 -2.02 22.38 -4.94
C LEU A 257 -3.44 22.71 -4.50
N VAL A 258 -3.82 22.41 -3.23
CA VAL A 258 -5.19 22.59 -2.73
C VAL A 258 -5.39 24.00 -2.16
N PRO A 259 -6.42 24.76 -2.59
CA PRO A 259 -6.63 26.14 -2.16
C PRO A 259 -7.28 26.30 -0.77
N LEU A 260 -7.15 25.29 0.11
CA LEU A 260 -7.70 25.29 1.48
C LEU A 260 -6.60 25.43 2.56
N ARG A 261 -5.46 26.04 2.22
CA ARG A 261 -4.21 26.01 2.97
C ARG A 261 -4.35 26.39 4.44
N LEU A 262 -4.96 27.54 4.76
CA LEU A 262 -5.07 28.03 6.14
C LEU A 262 -5.97 27.13 7.01
N ARG A 263 -7.12 26.71 6.46
CA ARG A 263 -8.02 25.77 7.17
C ARG A 263 -7.35 24.41 7.33
N GLY A 264 -6.68 23.93 6.26
CA GLY A 264 -5.93 22.68 6.31
C GLY A 264 -4.79 22.72 7.33
N ALA A 265 -4.03 23.81 7.38
CA ALA A 265 -2.95 24.01 8.35
C ALA A 265 -3.47 24.01 9.80
N LEU A 266 -4.59 24.70 10.06
CA LEU A 266 -5.21 24.69 11.37
C LEU A 266 -5.65 23.28 11.79
N VAL A 267 -6.38 22.58 10.92
CA VAL A 267 -6.89 21.23 11.22
C VAL A 267 -5.73 20.25 11.42
N LEU A 268 -4.70 20.30 10.55
CA LEU A 268 -3.51 19.48 10.69
C LEU A 268 -2.75 19.78 11.99
N ALA A 269 -2.54 21.07 12.30
CA ALA A 269 -1.82 21.48 13.52
C ALA A 269 -2.55 21.00 14.79
N LEU A 270 -3.87 21.22 14.88
CA LEU A 270 -4.67 20.78 16.02
C LEU A 270 -4.59 19.26 16.21
N GLY A 271 -4.80 18.48 15.13
CA GLY A 271 -4.71 17.02 15.21
C GLY A 271 -3.29 16.52 15.50
N THR A 272 -2.26 17.19 14.95
CA THR A 272 -0.85 16.83 15.20
C THR A 272 -0.49 17.02 16.67
N VAL A 273 -0.98 18.09 17.32
CA VAL A 273 -0.77 18.30 18.77
C VAL A 273 -1.27 17.08 19.56
N GLY A 274 -2.48 16.58 19.28
CA GLY A 274 -3.00 15.38 19.94
C GLY A 274 -2.13 14.15 19.71
N GLY A 275 -1.71 13.88 18.45
CA GLY A 275 -0.85 12.75 18.14
C GLY A 275 0.55 12.83 18.77
N VAL A 276 1.14 14.03 18.81
CA VAL A 276 2.44 14.28 19.46
C VAL A 276 2.34 14.10 20.97
N VAL A 277 1.27 14.60 21.61
CA VAL A 277 1.05 14.40 23.06
C VAL A 277 0.94 12.91 23.40
N ALA A 278 0.20 12.13 22.60
CA ALA A 278 0.12 10.67 22.76
C ALA A 278 1.51 10.02 22.63
N MET A 279 2.30 10.42 21.64
CA MET A 279 3.66 9.91 21.42
C MET A 279 4.59 10.27 22.60
N LEU A 280 4.59 11.52 23.05
CA LEU A 280 5.45 11.97 24.16
C LEU A 280 5.13 11.22 25.45
N TRP A 281 3.85 10.99 25.72
CA TRP A 281 3.44 10.17 26.87
C TRP A 281 3.95 8.72 26.73
N ALA A 282 3.78 8.12 25.56
CA ALA A 282 4.24 6.75 25.28
C ALA A 282 5.77 6.63 25.44
N LEU A 283 6.55 7.63 24.99
CA LEU A 283 8.02 7.64 25.16
C LEU A 283 8.47 7.62 26.63
N GLY A 284 7.68 8.22 27.52
CA GLY A 284 7.91 8.13 28.98
C GLY A 284 7.57 6.77 29.59
N THR A 285 7.07 5.81 28.81
CA THR A 285 6.52 4.54 29.31
C THR A 285 7.20 3.35 28.61
N PRO A 286 8.26 2.75 29.21
CA PRO A 286 9.02 1.67 28.58
C PRO A 286 8.16 0.45 28.19
N GLY A 287 7.09 0.12 28.92
CA GLY A 287 6.15 -0.93 28.57
C GLY A 287 5.45 -0.76 27.21
N ILE A 288 5.46 0.47 26.65
CA ILE A 288 4.89 0.78 25.33
C ILE A 288 5.96 0.81 24.23
N THR A 289 7.17 1.32 24.55
CA THR A 289 8.15 1.74 23.54
C THR A 289 9.47 1.01 23.58
N SER A 290 9.63 -0.01 24.45
CA SER A 290 10.84 -0.81 24.56
C SER A 290 10.57 -2.29 24.27
N ASP A 291 11.52 -2.95 23.61
CA ASP A 291 11.51 -4.39 23.38
C ASP A 291 11.83 -5.15 24.68
N GLY A 292 11.48 -6.44 24.72
CA GLY A 292 11.84 -7.35 25.83
C GLY A 292 11.07 -7.11 27.14
N GLN A 293 10.00 -6.33 27.12
CA GLN A 293 9.16 -6.08 28.29
C GLN A 293 8.28 -7.29 28.59
N SER A 294 8.05 -7.60 29.87
CA SER A 294 7.11 -8.66 30.27
C SER A 294 5.68 -8.30 29.81
N LEU A 295 4.87 -9.31 29.51
CA LEU A 295 3.47 -9.11 29.11
C LEU A 295 2.68 -8.34 30.17
N GLN A 296 2.97 -8.57 31.45
CA GLN A 296 2.34 -7.84 32.56
C GLN A 296 2.69 -6.36 32.53
N ALA A 297 3.96 -6.01 32.29
CA ALA A 297 4.40 -4.61 32.16
C ALA A 297 3.77 -3.94 30.93
N GLN A 298 3.71 -4.64 29.78
CA GLN A 298 3.05 -4.15 28.58
C GLN A 298 1.55 -3.93 28.80
N THR A 299 0.86 -4.85 29.47
CA THR A 299 -0.59 -4.76 29.73
C THR A 299 -0.90 -3.61 30.68
N SER A 300 -0.17 -3.47 31.77
CA SER A 300 -0.34 -2.35 32.73
C SER A 300 -0.10 -1.00 32.05
N ALA A 301 1.00 -0.87 31.32
CA ALA A 301 1.33 0.34 30.57
C ALA A 301 0.28 0.61 29.46
N GLY A 302 -0.17 -0.44 28.78
CA GLY A 302 -1.17 -0.37 27.73
C GLY A 302 -2.52 0.17 28.22
N HIS A 303 -3.02 -0.34 29.34
CA HIS A 303 -4.28 0.15 29.93
C HIS A 303 -4.18 1.65 30.33
N ALA A 304 -3.05 2.06 30.92
CA ALA A 304 -2.80 3.46 31.24
C ALA A 304 -2.77 4.32 29.96
N PHE A 305 -2.10 3.84 28.89
CA PHE A 305 -2.08 4.50 27.59
C PHE A 305 -3.49 4.61 26.98
N GLY A 306 -4.30 3.56 27.11
CA GLY A 306 -5.69 3.56 26.64
C GLY A 306 -6.53 4.65 27.30
N LEU A 307 -6.38 4.85 28.61
CA LEU A 307 -7.07 5.92 29.32
C LEU A 307 -6.63 7.31 28.80
N VAL A 308 -5.33 7.50 28.64
CA VAL A 308 -4.77 8.76 28.07
C VAL A 308 -5.30 9.00 26.66
N LEU A 309 -5.35 7.97 25.80
CA LEU A 309 -5.89 8.08 24.45
C LEU A 309 -7.37 8.50 24.49
N VAL A 310 -8.21 7.88 25.32
CA VAL A 310 -9.63 8.22 25.41
C VAL A 310 -9.82 9.69 25.84
N VAL A 311 -9.14 10.13 26.90
CA VAL A 311 -9.23 11.52 27.38
C VAL A 311 -8.75 12.48 26.30
N LEU A 312 -7.60 12.18 25.67
CA LEU A 312 -7.04 13.01 24.62
C LEU A 312 -7.96 13.12 23.41
N LEU A 313 -8.54 12.00 22.95
CA LEU A 313 -9.47 12.01 21.81
C LEU A 313 -10.76 12.78 22.11
N LEU A 314 -11.29 12.73 23.34
CA LEU A 314 -12.43 13.54 23.76
C LEU A 314 -12.08 15.04 23.76
N ILE A 315 -10.89 15.41 24.25
CA ILE A 315 -10.39 16.80 24.18
C ILE A 315 -10.25 17.23 22.71
N MET A 316 -9.64 16.40 21.87
CA MET A 316 -9.47 16.71 20.44
C MET A 316 -10.80 16.79 19.70
N LEU A 317 -11.81 16.03 20.09
CA LEU A 317 -13.17 16.16 19.57
C LEU A 317 -13.79 17.50 19.98
N ALA A 318 -13.66 17.89 21.23
CA ALA A 318 -14.16 19.21 21.70
C ALA A 318 -13.47 20.36 20.97
N VAL A 319 -12.14 20.28 20.80
CA VAL A 319 -11.34 21.23 20.01
C VAL A 319 -11.80 21.27 18.55
N GLY A 320 -12.04 20.10 17.94
CA GLY A 320 -12.57 19.98 16.59
C GLY A 320 -13.97 20.61 16.42
N LEU A 321 -14.85 20.41 17.39
CA LEU A 321 -16.19 21.04 17.42
C LEU A 321 -16.06 22.56 17.52
N ALA A 322 -15.22 23.05 18.44
CA ALA A 322 -14.98 24.49 18.60
C ALA A 322 -14.38 25.12 17.32
N ALA A 323 -13.40 24.45 16.71
CA ALA A 323 -12.80 24.88 15.45
C ALA A 323 -13.78 24.90 14.29
N ALA A 324 -14.63 23.87 14.17
CA ALA A 324 -15.68 23.81 13.14
C ALA A 324 -16.72 24.92 13.31
N PHE A 325 -17.12 25.20 14.55
CA PHE A 325 -18.04 26.27 14.90
C PHE A 325 -17.44 27.66 14.64
N ALA A 326 -16.17 27.87 15.02
CA ALA A 326 -15.47 29.12 14.78
C ALA A 326 -15.26 29.39 13.27
N ALA A 327 -14.90 28.35 12.51
CA ALA A 327 -14.69 28.44 11.06
C ALA A 327 -15.96 28.84 10.27
N ASP A 328 -17.15 28.62 10.80
CA ASP A 328 -18.42 29.03 10.21
C ASP A 328 -18.80 30.49 10.54
N ARG A 329 -18.14 31.09 11.53
CA ARG A 329 -18.45 32.46 12.03
C ARG A 329 -17.37 33.48 11.71
N ILE A 330 -16.11 33.05 11.62
CA ILE A 330 -14.99 33.96 11.40
C ILE A 330 -14.68 34.05 9.91
N GLU A 331 -14.93 35.21 9.32
CA GLU A 331 -14.49 35.55 7.98
C GLU A 331 -13.23 36.42 8.06
N LEU A 332 -12.09 35.82 7.76
CA LEU A 332 -10.84 36.56 7.65
C LEU A 332 -10.85 37.48 6.43
N SER A 333 -10.44 38.73 6.60
CA SER A 333 -10.24 39.66 5.49
C SER A 333 -9.12 39.16 4.53
N ALA A 334 -9.13 39.62 3.28
CA ALA A 334 -8.10 39.24 2.32
C ALA A 334 -6.67 39.63 2.78
N PRO A 335 -6.42 40.83 3.38
CA PRO A 335 -5.13 41.18 3.93
C PRO A 335 -4.73 40.28 5.12
N ASP A 336 -5.65 39.97 6.04
CA ASP A 336 -5.34 39.10 7.18
C ASP A 336 -4.99 37.68 6.75
N ARG A 337 -5.71 37.13 5.76
CA ARG A 337 -5.36 35.84 5.14
C ARG A 337 -3.95 35.84 4.56
N ARG A 338 -3.54 36.93 3.90
CA ARG A 338 -2.17 37.07 3.35
C ARG A 338 -1.13 37.18 4.46
N ARG A 339 -1.39 37.95 5.52
CA ARG A 339 -0.49 38.11 6.67
C ARG A 339 -0.29 36.81 7.41
N ILE A 340 -1.39 36.10 7.76
CA ILE A 340 -1.33 34.80 8.44
C ILE A 340 -0.64 33.76 7.56
N GLY A 341 -1.00 33.72 6.26
CA GLY A 341 -0.37 32.81 5.30
C GLY A 341 1.12 33.08 5.13
N GLY A 342 1.52 34.36 5.06
CA GLY A 342 2.93 34.78 5.02
C GLY A 342 3.69 34.40 6.27
N ALA A 343 3.11 34.61 7.45
CA ALA A 343 3.72 34.24 8.75
C ALA A 343 3.90 32.69 8.85
N LEU A 344 2.90 31.91 8.42
CA LEU A 344 3.01 30.45 8.40
C LEU A 344 4.07 29.96 7.41
N LEU A 345 4.16 30.59 6.23
CA LEU A 345 5.21 30.26 5.26
C LEU A 345 6.60 30.64 5.78
N ALA A 346 6.73 31.78 6.44
CA ALA A 346 7.99 32.19 7.08
C ALA A 346 8.39 31.21 8.20
N LEU A 347 7.44 30.83 9.07
CA LEU A 347 7.68 29.82 10.11
C LEU A 347 8.09 28.46 9.52
N LEU A 348 7.41 28.02 8.47
CA LEU A 348 7.75 26.77 7.78
C LEU A 348 9.13 26.86 7.11
N ALA A 349 9.48 28.00 6.53
CA ALA A 349 10.79 28.24 5.93
C ALA A 349 11.92 28.32 6.99
N CYS A 350 11.60 28.70 8.23
CA CYS A 350 12.57 28.65 9.33
C CYS A 350 13.00 27.22 9.68
N VAL A 351 12.13 26.22 9.50
CA VAL A 351 12.44 24.81 9.85
C VAL A 351 13.66 24.29 9.08
N PRO A 352 13.72 24.31 7.73
CA PRO A 352 14.91 23.88 7.00
C PRO A 352 16.13 24.79 7.29
N VAL A 353 15.94 26.09 7.52
CA VAL A 353 17.04 27.00 7.88
C VAL A 353 17.63 26.60 9.23
N VAL A 354 16.80 26.38 10.25
CA VAL A 354 17.26 25.92 11.57
C VAL A 354 17.93 24.53 11.46
N ALA A 355 17.37 23.62 10.65
CA ALA A 355 17.98 22.31 10.40
C ALA A 355 19.38 22.44 9.75
N VAL A 356 19.51 23.28 8.72
CA VAL A 356 20.80 23.54 8.06
C VAL A 356 21.80 24.17 9.06
N ILE A 357 21.37 25.13 9.88
CA ILE A 357 22.21 25.72 10.90
C ILE A 357 22.65 24.68 11.94
N ALA A 358 21.71 23.86 12.44
CA ALA A 358 22.01 22.83 13.43
C ALA A 358 22.98 21.78 12.88
N VAL A 359 22.82 21.36 11.62
CA VAL A 359 23.72 20.45 10.94
C VAL A 359 25.09 21.09 10.69
N SER A 360 25.13 22.39 10.36
CA SER A 360 26.39 23.11 10.14
C SER A 360 27.18 23.32 11.43
N LEU A 361 26.47 23.42 12.56
CA LEU A 361 27.08 23.57 13.91
C LEU A 361 27.40 22.20 14.55
N SER A 362 27.10 21.09 13.90
CA SER A 362 27.47 19.75 14.39
C SER A 362 29.00 19.56 14.38
N PRO A 363 29.56 18.62 15.17
CA PRO A 363 31.00 18.34 15.20
C PRO A 363 31.60 17.97 13.83
N ARG A 364 30.78 17.46 12.88
CA ARG A 364 31.20 17.12 11.53
C ARG A 364 31.00 18.22 10.49
N GLY A 365 30.28 19.28 10.85
CA GLY A 365 29.87 20.34 9.92
C GLY A 365 28.90 19.86 8.85
N PHE A 366 28.37 20.79 8.04
CA PHE A 366 27.34 20.49 7.03
C PHE A 366 27.76 19.42 6.02
N THR A 367 28.94 19.57 5.40
CA THR A 367 29.46 18.62 4.42
C THR A 367 29.82 17.26 5.04
N GLY A 368 30.37 17.27 6.25
CA GLY A 368 30.70 16.06 6.98
C GLY A 368 29.46 15.24 7.40
N GLU A 369 28.39 15.90 7.83
CA GLU A 369 27.14 15.20 8.13
C GLU A 369 26.43 14.66 6.89
N ILE A 370 26.47 15.39 5.77
CA ILE A 370 25.97 14.88 4.48
C ILE A 370 26.78 13.66 4.04
N SER A 371 28.11 13.73 4.08
CA SER A 371 28.98 12.61 3.72
C SER A 371 28.78 11.41 4.65
N TYR A 372 28.64 11.63 5.94
CA TYR A 372 28.32 10.60 6.93
C TYR A 372 26.93 9.98 6.67
N ALA A 373 25.89 10.79 6.49
CA ALA A 373 24.56 10.29 6.16
C ALA A 373 24.56 9.52 4.85
N TRP A 374 25.26 10.00 3.83
CA TRP A 374 25.42 9.32 2.55
C TRP A 374 26.15 7.98 2.70
N SER A 375 27.29 7.95 3.42
CA SER A 375 28.00 6.70 3.68
C SER A 375 27.15 5.69 4.45
N LYS A 376 26.35 6.13 5.42
CA LYS A 376 25.41 5.29 6.17
C LYS A 376 24.24 4.80 5.33
N LEU A 377 23.73 5.63 4.42
CA LEU A 377 22.65 5.26 3.50
C LEU A 377 23.11 4.29 2.41
N THR A 378 24.38 4.33 2.04
CA THR A 378 24.96 3.50 0.97
C THR A 378 25.79 2.34 1.50
N SER A 379 26.10 2.28 2.79
CA SER A 379 26.84 1.19 3.42
C SER A 379 26.03 -0.11 3.37
N SER A 380 26.68 -1.17 2.92
CA SER A 380 26.15 -2.53 2.98
C SER A 380 26.28 -3.16 4.38
N ASP A 381 27.05 -2.54 5.29
CA ASP A 381 27.21 -3.00 6.67
C ASP A 381 25.93 -2.71 7.47
N VAL A 382 25.27 -3.77 7.87
CA VAL A 382 23.98 -3.73 8.54
C VAL A 382 24.16 -3.46 10.02
N GLY A 383 24.20 -2.19 10.38
CA GLY A 383 23.80 -1.77 11.71
C GLY A 383 22.28 -1.76 11.76
N SER A 384 21.65 -2.76 12.34
CA SER A 384 20.23 -2.65 12.66
C SER A 384 20.06 -1.58 13.74
N GLY A 385 19.82 -0.34 13.35
CA GLY A 385 19.38 0.69 14.30
C GLY A 385 18.19 0.12 15.06
N GLY A 386 18.31 -0.07 16.38
CA GLY A 386 17.34 -0.78 17.22
C GLY A 386 15.89 -0.34 17.04
N ASN A 387 14.96 -1.01 17.68
CA ASN A 387 13.51 -0.71 17.61
C ASN A 387 13.09 0.46 18.53
N SER A 388 13.97 1.37 18.88
CA SER A 388 13.68 2.54 19.73
C SER A 388 13.31 3.79 18.90
N ALA A 389 12.75 4.80 19.57
CA ALA A 389 12.40 6.09 18.95
C ALA A 389 13.60 6.82 18.31
N ASN A 390 14.83 6.55 18.78
CA ASN A 390 16.07 7.09 18.19
C ASN A 390 16.23 6.73 16.71
N ARG A 391 15.55 5.65 16.27
CA ARG A 391 15.48 5.27 14.85
C ARG A 391 14.94 6.37 13.95
N LEU A 392 14.04 7.22 14.42
CA LEU A 392 13.50 8.34 13.63
C LEU A 392 14.60 9.36 13.23
N LEU A 393 15.69 9.42 14.00
CA LEU A 393 16.82 10.33 13.77
C LEU A 393 18.07 9.61 13.20
N ALA A 394 18.11 8.27 13.22
CA ALA A 394 19.25 7.50 12.74
C ALA A 394 19.28 7.44 11.20
N ALA A 395 20.46 7.40 10.58
CA ALA A 395 20.63 7.24 9.15
C ALA A 395 20.80 5.77 8.72
N ASP A 396 21.06 4.86 9.65
CA ASP A 396 21.36 3.45 9.37
C ASP A 396 20.12 2.72 8.81
N ASN A 397 20.29 2.00 7.70
CA ASN A 397 19.25 1.13 7.15
C ASN A 397 19.85 -0.05 6.38
N SER A 398 19.09 -1.14 6.24
CA SER A 398 19.46 -2.32 5.48
C SER A 398 19.11 -2.22 3.98
N HIS A 399 18.41 -1.18 3.55
CA HIS A 399 17.87 -1.07 2.18
C HIS A 399 18.97 -0.95 1.14
N ALA A 400 20.09 -0.26 1.46
CA ALA A 400 21.22 -0.11 0.53
C ALA A 400 21.77 -1.47 0.07
N ARG A 401 21.87 -2.44 0.99
CA ARG A 401 22.28 -3.79 0.68
C ARG A 401 21.27 -4.47 -0.24
N TYR A 402 19.99 -4.46 0.11
CA TYR A 402 18.94 -5.10 -0.69
C TYR A 402 18.83 -4.48 -2.10
N TRP A 403 19.06 -3.17 -2.20
CA TRP A 403 19.13 -2.48 -3.49
C TRP A 403 20.34 -2.92 -4.31
N SER A 404 21.53 -3.02 -3.67
CA SER A 404 22.74 -3.51 -4.33
C SER A 404 22.58 -4.95 -4.83
N GLU A 405 22.00 -5.83 -4.01
CA GLU A 405 21.68 -7.22 -4.38
C GLU A 405 20.68 -7.25 -5.55
N GLY A 406 19.60 -6.44 -5.50
CA GLY A 406 18.60 -6.38 -6.56
C GLY A 406 19.14 -5.83 -7.88
N ILE A 407 20.06 -4.87 -7.84
CA ILE A 407 20.74 -4.36 -9.03
C ILE A 407 21.59 -5.48 -9.67
N LYS A 408 22.37 -6.23 -8.88
CA LYS A 408 23.17 -7.35 -9.38
C LYS A 408 22.32 -8.45 -10.00
N VAL A 409 21.16 -8.76 -9.40
CA VAL A 409 20.19 -9.71 -9.96
C VAL A 409 19.68 -9.20 -11.31
N GLY A 410 19.26 -7.93 -11.39
CA GLY A 410 18.77 -7.34 -12.63
C GLY A 410 19.83 -7.24 -13.72
N GLU A 411 21.09 -6.93 -13.37
CA GLU A 411 22.22 -6.92 -14.30
C GLU A 411 22.50 -8.30 -14.90
N HIS A 412 22.32 -9.37 -14.09
CA HIS A 412 22.48 -10.74 -14.57
C HIS A 412 21.39 -11.15 -15.58
N ALA A 413 20.16 -10.61 -15.45
CA ALA A 413 19.02 -10.91 -16.32
C ALA A 413 18.40 -9.63 -16.91
N LEU A 414 19.23 -8.79 -17.55
CA LEU A 414 19.01 -7.39 -17.87
C LEU A 414 17.65 -7.07 -18.52
N LEU A 415 17.21 -7.87 -19.51
CA LEU A 415 16.00 -7.53 -20.29
C LEU A 415 14.72 -7.98 -19.64
N LYS A 416 14.65 -9.24 -19.17
CA LYS A 416 13.42 -9.89 -18.73
C LYS A 416 13.37 -10.23 -17.24
N GLY A 417 14.47 -10.01 -16.51
CA GLY A 417 14.58 -10.34 -15.10
C GLY A 417 14.54 -11.84 -14.81
N VAL A 418 14.43 -12.18 -13.53
CA VAL A 418 14.46 -13.55 -13.02
C VAL A 418 13.07 -14.15 -12.75
N GLY A 419 12.00 -13.46 -13.16
CA GLY A 419 10.60 -13.82 -12.91
C GLY A 419 10.02 -13.08 -11.70
N GLY A 420 8.69 -12.86 -11.70
CA GLY A 420 7.99 -12.16 -10.61
C GLY A 420 8.26 -12.80 -9.25
N LEU A 421 8.59 -11.99 -8.24
CA LEU A 421 9.06 -12.41 -6.91
C LEU A 421 10.30 -13.34 -6.92
N GLY A 422 10.98 -13.49 -8.04
CA GLY A 422 12.21 -14.29 -8.17
C GLY A 422 13.42 -13.67 -7.47
N TYR A 423 13.38 -12.38 -7.15
CA TYR A 423 14.45 -11.68 -6.43
C TYR A 423 14.89 -12.43 -5.17
N GLY A 424 13.93 -12.89 -4.34
CA GLY A 424 14.23 -13.53 -3.06
C GLY A 424 15.17 -14.72 -3.21
N THR A 425 14.96 -15.56 -4.20
CA THR A 425 15.79 -16.72 -4.54
C THR A 425 17.09 -16.32 -5.24
N ALA A 426 17.02 -15.47 -6.26
CA ALA A 426 18.19 -15.07 -7.03
C ALA A 426 19.18 -14.22 -6.23
N SER A 427 18.72 -13.43 -5.25
CA SER A 427 19.58 -12.59 -4.41
C SER A 427 20.45 -13.39 -3.44
N LEU A 428 20.10 -14.64 -3.12
CA LEU A 428 20.88 -15.51 -2.23
C LEU A 428 22.34 -15.65 -2.69
N ARG A 429 22.58 -15.61 -3.99
CA ARG A 429 23.93 -15.63 -4.55
C ARG A 429 24.80 -14.46 -4.10
N TYR A 430 24.21 -13.35 -3.74
CA TYR A 430 24.88 -12.09 -3.37
C TYR A 430 24.69 -11.75 -1.89
N SER A 431 23.85 -12.48 -1.19
CA SER A 431 23.47 -12.20 0.21
C SER A 431 24.43 -12.88 1.19
N PRO A 432 24.74 -12.25 2.34
CA PRO A 432 25.45 -12.91 3.43
C PRO A 432 24.55 -13.97 4.11
N ALA A 433 25.18 -14.93 4.78
CA ALA A 433 24.48 -16.03 5.51
C ALA A 433 23.37 -15.53 6.45
N ASN A 434 23.64 -14.44 7.15
CA ASN A 434 22.73 -13.84 8.11
C ASN A 434 22.17 -12.54 7.56
N GLY A 435 21.02 -12.57 6.91
CA GLY A 435 20.38 -11.32 6.47
C GLY A 435 19.82 -11.35 5.05
N THR A 436 19.36 -12.49 4.60
CA THR A 436 18.61 -12.63 3.34
C THR A 436 17.29 -11.84 3.41
N ALA A 437 16.89 -11.26 2.29
CA ALA A 437 15.63 -10.54 2.16
C ALA A 437 14.81 -11.13 1.02
N VAL A 438 13.53 -11.33 1.25
CA VAL A 438 12.59 -11.83 0.23
C VAL A 438 12.25 -10.75 -0.80
N ASN A 439 12.41 -9.48 -0.42
CA ASN A 439 12.06 -8.32 -1.27
C ASN A 439 13.20 -7.31 -1.27
N ALA A 440 13.40 -6.62 -2.41
CA ALA A 440 14.40 -5.58 -2.58
C ALA A 440 14.10 -4.26 -1.84
N HIS A 441 12.97 -4.14 -1.13
CA HIS A 441 12.52 -2.92 -0.44
C HIS A 441 12.49 -1.68 -1.35
N SER A 442 12.13 -1.85 -2.60
CA SER A 442 11.88 -0.80 -3.57
C SER A 442 11.14 -1.38 -4.76
N TYR A 443 10.00 -0.81 -5.13
CA TYR A 443 9.27 -1.21 -6.33
C TYR A 443 10.14 -1.15 -7.58
N VAL A 444 10.96 -0.11 -7.71
CA VAL A 444 11.80 0.10 -8.91
C VAL A 444 12.88 -0.98 -9.01
N ILE A 445 13.59 -1.23 -7.92
CA ILE A 445 14.68 -2.24 -7.89
C ILE A 445 14.08 -3.65 -8.00
N GLN A 446 12.99 -3.91 -7.33
CA GLN A 446 12.28 -5.20 -7.41
C GLN A 446 11.83 -5.47 -8.85
N THR A 447 11.16 -4.51 -9.50
CA THR A 447 10.73 -4.65 -10.90
C THR A 447 11.91 -4.86 -11.85
N PHE A 448 13.04 -4.21 -11.59
CA PHE A 448 14.25 -4.43 -12.36
C PHE A 448 14.82 -5.85 -12.18
N ALA A 449 14.87 -6.34 -10.96
CA ALA A 449 15.34 -7.70 -10.67
C ALA A 449 14.39 -8.75 -11.27
N ASP A 450 13.09 -8.59 -11.06
CA ASP A 450 12.07 -9.58 -11.40
C ASP A 450 11.71 -9.59 -12.89
N LEU A 451 11.51 -8.40 -13.50
CA LEU A 451 10.97 -8.23 -14.85
C LEU A 451 11.93 -7.47 -15.81
N GLY A 452 13.11 -7.14 -15.36
CA GLY A 452 14.15 -6.49 -16.15
C GLY A 452 13.79 -5.09 -16.65
N LEU A 453 14.52 -4.64 -17.67
CA LEU A 453 14.25 -3.35 -18.34
C LEU A 453 12.89 -3.30 -19.02
N ILE A 454 12.36 -4.43 -19.49
CA ILE A 454 11.03 -4.48 -20.10
C ILE A 454 9.96 -4.14 -19.06
N GLY A 455 10.03 -4.74 -17.86
CA GLY A 455 9.13 -4.43 -16.74
C GLY A 455 9.21 -2.97 -16.32
N LEU A 456 10.43 -2.42 -16.18
CA LEU A 456 10.63 -1.00 -15.88
C LEU A 456 10.06 -0.07 -16.96
N ALA A 457 10.26 -0.38 -18.23
CA ALA A 457 9.73 0.43 -19.34
C ALA A 457 8.21 0.47 -19.35
N ILE A 458 7.55 -0.67 -19.14
CA ILE A 458 6.08 -0.75 -19.03
C ILE A 458 5.60 0.02 -17.80
N SER A 459 6.26 -0.15 -16.64
CA SER A 459 5.92 0.55 -15.41
C SER A 459 6.06 2.07 -15.55
N LEU A 460 7.12 2.56 -16.18
CA LEU A 460 7.33 3.97 -16.46
C LEU A 460 6.28 4.50 -17.46
N ALA A 461 5.97 3.76 -18.51
CA ALA A 461 4.92 4.13 -19.46
C ALA A 461 3.55 4.19 -18.77
N LEU A 462 3.24 3.25 -17.88
CA LEU A 462 2.03 3.26 -17.05
C LEU A 462 1.98 4.51 -16.15
N LEU A 463 3.05 4.82 -15.46
CA LEU A 463 3.15 6.01 -14.61
C LEU A 463 2.93 7.29 -15.40
N VAL A 464 3.55 7.42 -16.59
CA VAL A 464 3.38 8.58 -17.48
C VAL A 464 1.94 8.67 -17.99
N ALA A 465 1.37 7.58 -18.48
CA ALA A 465 -0.01 7.56 -18.99
C ALA A 465 -1.01 7.90 -17.88
N TRP A 466 -0.82 7.36 -16.68
CA TRP A 466 -1.61 7.69 -15.51
C TRP A 466 -1.44 9.16 -15.10
N GLY A 467 -0.19 9.66 -15.05
CA GLY A 467 0.10 11.06 -14.71
C GLY A 467 -0.57 12.05 -15.66
N VAL A 468 -0.59 11.74 -16.96
CA VAL A 468 -1.32 12.54 -17.97
C VAL A 468 -2.84 12.49 -17.73
N ALA A 469 -3.39 11.31 -17.39
CA ALA A 469 -4.82 11.17 -17.12
C ALA A 469 -5.21 11.91 -15.82
N ALA A 470 -4.44 11.74 -14.73
CA ALA A 470 -4.63 12.43 -13.47
C ALA A 470 -4.47 13.98 -13.63
N GLY A 471 -3.47 14.43 -14.38
CA GLY A 471 -3.27 15.85 -14.68
C GLY A 471 -4.49 16.47 -15.39
N ARG A 472 -5.08 15.77 -16.34
CA ARG A 472 -6.34 16.19 -17.00
C ARG A 472 -7.51 16.23 -16.01
N ALA A 473 -7.63 15.23 -15.17
CA ALA A 473 -8.69 15.15 -14.16
C ALA A 473 -8.64 16.29 -13.15
N VAL A 474 -7.46 16.72 -12.72
CA VAL A 474 -7.30 17.87 -11.81
C VAL A 474 -7.28 19.23 -12.52
N GLY A 475 -7.43 19.26 -13.84
CA GLY A 475 -7.42 20.49 -14.63
C GLY A 475 -6.04 21.16 -14.73
N ALA A 476 -4.95 20.38 -14.70
CA ALA A 476 -3.61 20.85 -15.04
C ALA A 476 -3.56 21.10 -16.55
N ARG A 477 -3.34 22.34 -16.96
CA ARG A 477 -3.05 22.66 -18.36
C ARG A 477 -1.62 22.19 -18.65
N ALA A 478 -1.43 21.53 -19.80
CA ALA A 478 -0.09 21.35 -20.33
C ALA A 478 0.60 22.73 -20.40
N PRO A 479 1.89 22.86 -20.08
CA PRO A 479 2.59 24.14 -20.22
C PRO A 479 2.66 24.48 -21.71
N SER A 480 1.62 25.17 -22.21
CA SER A 480 1.64 25.75 -23.57
C SER A 480 2.37 27.07 -23.46
N LEU A 481 3.22 27.38 -24.45
CA LEU A 481 3.88 28.68 -24.61
C LEU A 481 2.88 29.89 -24.59
N GLN A 482 1.60 29.63 -24.79
CA GLN A 482 0.51 30.60 -24.64
C GLN A 482 0.32 31.11 -23.20
N TRP A 483 0.79 30.38 -22.15
CA TRP A 483 0.73 30.86 -20.75
C TRP A 483 1.61 32.10 -20.51
N LEU A 484 2.73 32.24 -21.23
CA LEU A 484 3.59 33.41 -21.14
C LEU A 484 2.96 34.65 -21.82
N GLN A 485 2.03 34.46 -22.78
CA GLN A 485 1.38 35.56 -23.51
C GLN A 485 0.05 36.01 -22.89
N SER A 486 -0.56 35.20 -21.98
CA SER A 486 -1.89 35.49 -21.41
C SER A 486 -1.88 36.21 -20.07
N ARG A 487 -0.73 36.69 -19.58
CA ARG A 487 -0.64 37.49 -18.34
C ARG A 487 -1.41 38.83 -18.35
N GLY A 488 -2.02 39.20 -19.48
CA GLY A 488 -2.71 40.46 -19.67
C GLY A 488 -4.21 40.39 -19.96
N ARG A 489 -4.85 39.22 -20.01
CA ARG A 489 -6.30 39.13 -20.25
C ARG A 489 -7.01 38.40 -19.09
N SER A 490 -7.49 39.22 -18.15
CA SER A 490 -8.47 38.87 -17.13
C SER A 490 -9.81 38.56 -17.78
N GLY A 491 -10.04 37.29 -18.14
CA GLY A 491 -11.27 36.84 -18.79
C GLY A 491 -11.59 35.36 -18.56
N ALA A 492 -10.90 34.73 -17.63
CA ALA A 492 -11.27 33.39 -17.17
C ALA A 492 -12.41 33.53 -16.15
N GLY A 493 -13.63 33.20 -16.56
CA GLY A 493 -14.79 33.18 -15.69
C GLY A 493 -14.47 32.46 -14.39
N GLU A 494 -14.94 33.02 -13.27
CA GLU A 494 -14.76 32.40 -11.95
C GLU A 494 -15.22 30.93 -11.98
N PRO A 495 -14.42 30.00 -11.46
CA PRO A 495 -14.80 28.59 -11.43
C PRO A 495 -16.10 28.43 -10.65
N VAL A 496 -17.09 27.78 -11.27
CA VAL A 496 -18.36 27.44 -10.62
C VAL A 496 -18.03 26.75 -9.30
N PRO A 497 -18.64 27.12 -8.16
CA PRO A 497 -18.28 26.66 -6.82
C PRO A 497 -18.17 25.12 -6.68
N ASP A 498 -19.00 24.37 -7.42
CA ASP A 498 -18.99 22.90 -7.43
C ASP A 498 -17.73 22.32 -8.07
N ARG A 499 -17.20 22.94 -9.12
CA ARG A 499 -15.95 22.49 -9.78
C ARG A 499 -14.70 22.75 -8.92
N ALA A 500 -14.69 23.84 -8.17
CA ALA A 500 -13.58 24.12 -7.24
C ALA A 500 -13.52 23.10 -6.10
N ALA A 501 -14.67 22.68 -5.58
CA ALA A 501 -14.76 21.65 -4.54
C ALA A 501 -14.33 20.28 -5.08
N GLU A 502 -14.79 19.90 -6.26
CA GLU A 502 -14.37 18.66 -6.92
C GLU A 502 -12.86 18.64 -7.18
N ARG A 503 -12.32 19.73 -7.75
CA ARG A 503 -10.87 19.85 -7.99
C ARG A 503 -10.05 19.67 -6.71
N ALA A 504 -10.48 20.28 -5.60
CA ALA A 504 -9.81 20.11 -4.30
C ALA A 504 -9.87 18.65 -3.82
N GLY A 505 -10.98 17.94 -4.05
CA GLY A 505 -11.11 16.52 -3.76
C GLY A 505 -10.19 15.65 -4.62
N LEU A 506 -10.16 15.88 -5.95
CA LEU A 506 -9.30 15.14 -6.86
C LEU A 506 -7.80 15.36 -6.56
N LEU A 507 -7.41 16.57 -6.18
CA LEU A 507 -6.06 16.87 -5.72
C LEU A 507 -5.73 16.17 -4.39
N THR A 508 -6.73 15.94 -3.54
CA THR A 508 -6.55 15.15 -2.31
C THR A 508 -6.33 13.67 -2.62
N LEU A 509 -7.09 13.09 -3.56
CA LEU A 509 -6.83 11.73 -4.05
C LEU A 509 -5.42 11.61 -4.67
N LEU A 510 -5.01 12.62 -5.43
CA LEU A 510 -3.65 12.68 -5.99
C LEU A 510 -2.58 12.65 -4.87
N ALA A 511 -2.76 13.41 -3.80
CA ALA A 511 -1.84 13.40 -2.66
C ALA A 511 -1.74 12.02 -1.99
N VAL A 512 -2.86 11.30 -1.85
CA VAL A 512 -2.87 9.90 -1.36
C VAL A 512 -2.02 9.00 -2.26
N VAL A 513 -2.20 9.08 -3.58
CA VAL A 513 -1.43 8.26 -4.54
C VAL A 513 0.05 8.63 -4.52
N VAL A 514 0.38 9.92 -4.37
CA VAL A 514 1.78 10.39 -4.24
C VAL A 514 2.44 9.81 -2.99
N ILE A 515 1.76 9.82 -1.83
CA ILE A 515 2.29 9.19 -0.59
C ILE A 515 2.60 7.73 -0.83
N PHE A 516 1.66 6.99 -1.40
CA PHE A 516 1.83 5.57 -1.69
C PHE A 516 2.99 5.33 -2.67
N GLY A 517 3.05 6.07 -3.78
CA GLY A 517 4.10 5.92 -4.80
C GLY A 517 5.49 6.23 -4.27
N VAL A 518 5.64 7.31 -3.49
CA VAL A 518 6.92 7.67 -2.85
C VAL A 518 7.36 6.58 -1.88
N HIS A 519 6.45 6.06 -1.05
CA HIS A 519 6.80 5.02 -0.10
C HIS A 519 7.16 3.70 -0.79
N SER A 520 6.41 3.28 -1.79
CA SER A 520 6.68 2.05 -2.54
C SER A 520 7.99 2.11 -3.35
N ALA A 521 8.46 3.32 -3.70
CA ALA A 521 9.77 3.49 -4.34
C ALA A 521 10.94 3.18 -3.40
N ILE A 522 10.74 3.23 -2.07
CA ILE A 522 11.79 3.03 -1.06
C ILE A 522 11.48 1.90 -0.08
N ASP A 523 10.37 1.16 -0.29
CA ASP A 523 9.96 0.02 0.52
C ASP A 523 9.15 -0.97 -0.34
N TRP A 524 8.95 -2.21 0.14
CA TRP A 524 8.22 -3.29 -0.54
C TRP A 524 6.69 -3.23 -0.38
N THR A 525 6.14 -2.12 0.08
CA THR A 525 4.71 -1.95 0.39
C THR A 525 3.78 -2.09 -0.82
N TRP A 526 4.31 -2.09 -2.05
CA TRP A 526 3.56 -2.49 -3.24
C TRP A 526 2.95 -3.89 -3.11
N PHE A 527 3.66 -4.83 -2.47
CA PHE A 527 3.23 -6.22 -2.31
C PHE A 527 2.24 -6.44 -1.15
N ILE A 528 1.75 -5.37 -0.52
CA ILE A 528 0.80 -5.43 0.60
C ILE A 528 -0.57 -4.94 0.14
N PRO A 529 -1.54 -5.85 -0.19
CA PRO A 529 -2.86 -5.49 -0.72
C PRO A 529 -3.61 -4.47 0.12
N GLY A 530 -3.53 -4.58 1.45
CA GLY A 530 -4.19 -3.67 2.37
C GLY A 530 -3.78 -2.20 2.24
N LEU A 531 -2.61 -1.93 1.64
CA LEU A 531 -2.09 -0.58 1.35
C LEU A 531 -2.30 -0.19 -0.11
N THR A 532 -2.06 -1.14 -1.00
CA THR A 532 -2.02 -0.92 -2.46
C THR A 532 -3.42 -0.73 -3.03
N VAL A 533 -4.40 -1.53 -2.58
CA VAL A 533 -5.78 -1.44 -3.08
C VAL A 533 -6.43 -0.07 -2.81
N PRO A 534 -6.35 0.53 -1.61
CA PRO A 534 -6.84 1.90 -1.38
C PRO A 534 -6.20 2.94 -2.30
N ALA A 535 -4.88 2.85 -2.52
CA ALA A 535 -4.15 3.76 -3.41
C ALA A 535 -4.54 3.56 -4.88
N LEU A 536 -4.67 2.32 -5.34
CA LEU A 536 -5.09 1.99 -6.70
C LEU A 536 -6.54 2.36 -6.98
N LEU A 537 -7.44 2.28 -5.99
CA LEU A 537 -8.80 2.80 -6.10
C LEU A 537 -8.79 4.31 -6.37
N CYS A 538 -7.97 5.08 -5.65
CA CYS A 538 -7.78 6.52 -5.86
C CYS A 538 -7.14 6.79 -7.24
N ALA A 539 -6.13 6.03 -7.62
CA ALA A 539 -5.46 6.17 -8.92
C ALA A 539 -6.39 5.86 -10.09
N GLY A 540 -7.15 4.77 -9.99
CA GLY A 540 -8.16 4.39 -10.97
C GLY A 540 -9.26 5.44 -11.12
N TRP A 541 -9.74 5.99 -9.99
CA TRP A 541 -10.70 7.10 -10.02
C TRP A 541 -10.17 8.30 -10.80
N LEU A 542 -8.94 8.74 -10.51
CA LEU A 542 -8.30 9.85 -11.22
C LEU A 542 -8.15 9.58 -12.73
N ALA A 543 -7.77 8.36 -13.10
CA ALA A 543 -7.63 7.96 -14.49
C ALA A 543 -8.97 7.95 -15.25
N GLY A 544 -10.03 7.44 -14.60
CA GLY A 544 -11.35 7.25 -15.21
C GLY A 544 -12.22 8.49 -15.26
N ARG A 545 -11.93 9.54 -14.43
CA ARG A 545 -12.76 10.75 -14.30
C ARG A 545 -12.79 11.60 -15.59
N GLY A 546 -11.71 11.58 -16.36
CA GLY A 546 -11.56 12.46 -17.52
C GLY A 546 -11.36 13.94 -17.15
N PRO A 547 -11.26 14.84 -18.12
CA PRO A 547 -10.98 16.26 -17.91
C PRO A 547 -12.02 16.95 -17.04
N LEU A 548 -11.58 17.73 -16.07
CA LEU A 548 -12.45 18.52 -15.19
C LEU A 548 -13.31 19.56 -15.94
N ALA A 549 -12.86 20.03 -17.09
CA ALA A 549 -13.56 21.02 -17.91
C ALA A 549 -14.77 20.45 -18.66
N GLU A 550 -14.80 19.15 -18.92
CA GLU A 550 -15.95 18.52 -19.57
C GLU A 550 -17.13 18.44 -18.60
N PRO A 551 -18.33 18.94 -18.98
CA PRO A 551 -19.53 18.67 -18.22
C PRO A 551 -19.69 17.15 -18.13
N VAL A 552 -19.87 16.63 -16.94
CA VAL A 552 -20.30 15.25 -16.78
C VAL A 552 -21.65 15.14 -17.47
N GLY A 553 -21.67 14.47 -18.62
CA GLY A 553 -22.88 14.37 -19.44
C GLY A 553 -23.98 13.72 -18.62
N ARG A 554 -24.87 14.54 -18.05
CA ARG A 554 -26.21 14.03 -17.75
C ARG A 554 -26.77 13.58 -19.08
N ALA A 555 -26.98 12.29 -19.23
CA ALA A 555 -27.83 11.80 -20.29
C ALA A 555 -29.06 12.71 -20.34
N PRO A 556 -29.46 13.26 -21.50
CA PRO A 556 -30.63 14.13 -21.60
C PRO A 556 -31.82 13.31 -21.01
N ARG A 557 -32.48 13.87 -19.99
CA ARG A 557 -33.61 13.25 -19.29
C ARG A 557 -34.85 13.05 -20.16
N HIS A 558 -34.79 13.40 -21.44
CA HIS A 558 -35.89 13.38 -22.40
C HIS A 558 -35.49 12.76 -23.74
N GLU A 559 -34.89 11.57 -23.74
CA GLU A 559 -35.11 10.69 -24.88
C GLU A 559 -36.17 9.67 -24.45
N VAL A 560 -37.33 9.78 -25.14
CA VAL A 560 -38.38 8.76 -25.15
C VAL A 560 -37.72 7.40 -25.12
N ALA A 561 -38.10 6.55 -24.15
CA ALA A 561 -37.59 5.22 -23.91
C ALA A 561 -37.70 4.36 -25.21
N ARG A 562 -36.74 4.52 -26.10
CA ARG A 562 -36.52 3.48 -27.14
C ARG A 562 -36.09 2.24 -26.38
N LYS A 563 -36.81 1.12 -26.60
CA LYS A 563 -36.41 -0.20 -26.10
C LYS A 563 -34.89 -0.33 -26.34
N PRO A 564 -34.10 -0.72 -25.33
CA PRO A 564 -32.67 -0.86 -25.50
C PRO A 564 -32.44 -1.94 -26.56
N VAL A 565 -32.07 -1.52 -27.75
CA VAL A 565 -31.46 -2.43 -28.73
C VAL A 565 -30.09 -2.72 -28.15
N VAL A 566 -29.92 -3.96 -27.69
CA VAL A 566 -28.64 -4.37 -27.09
C VAL A 566 -27.62 -4.41 -28.21
N ASP A 567 -26.65 -3.50 -28.13
CA ASP A 567 -25.57 -3.41 -29.12
C ASP A 567 -24.71 -4.69 -29.03
N PRO A 568 -24.52 -5.44 -30.14
CA PRO A 568 -23.65 -6.62 -30.15
C PRO A 568 -22.24 -6.34 -29.62
N GLY A 569 -21.68 -5.17 -29.88
CA GLY A 569 -20.39 -4.75 -29.34
C GLY A 569 -20.40 -4.62 -27.83
N GLN A 570 -21.50 -4.15 -27.24
CA GLN A 570 -21.67 -4.08 -25.78
C GLN A 570 -21.76 -5.47 -25.16
N ILE A 571 -22.46 -6.41 -25.79
CA ILE A 571 -22.53 -7.81 -25.34
C ILE A 571 -21.11 -8.41 -25.36
N ALA A 572 -20.36 -8.21 -26.43
CA ALA A 572 -19.00 -8.73 -26.56
C ALA A 572 -18.08 -8.18 -25.46
N VAL A 573 -18.16 -6.89 -25.13
CA VAL A 573 -17.39 -6.28 -24.05
C VAL A 573 -17.78 -6.88 -22.68
N ILE A 574 -19.07 -7.05 -22.40
CA ILE A 574 -19.56 -7.65 -21.15
C ILE A 574 -19.07 -9.10 -21.04
N ALA A 575 -19.20 -9.87 -22.12
CA ALA A 575 -18.76 -11.25 -22.16
C ALA A 575 -17.23 -11.36 -21.96
N ALA A 576 -16.45 -10.47 -22.59
CA ALA A 576 -15.00 -10.42 -22.40
C ALA A 576 -14.62 -10.10 -20.94
N ILE A 577 -15.25 -9.11 -20.32
CA ILE A 577 -15.00 -8.78 -18.90
C ILE A 577 -15.31 -9.97 -18.00
N ALA A 578 -16.45 -10.63 -18.22
CA ALA A 578 -16.86 -11.80 -17.43
C ALA A 578 -15.89 -12.97 -17.63
N ALA A 579 -15.51 -13.26 -18.87
CA ALA A 579 -14.57 -14.34 -19.19
C ALA A 579 -13.19 -14.11 -18.56
N ILE A 580 -12.64 -12.90 -18.70
CA ILE A 580 -11.36 -12.53 -18.07
C ILE A 580 -11.44 -12.67 -16.54
N ALA A 581 -12.52 -12.20 -15.93
CA ALA A 581 -12.68 -12.29 -14.47
C ALA A 581 -12.76 -13.74 -14.00
N LEU A 582 -13.46 -14.62 -14.73
CA LEU A 582 -13.54 -16.05 -14.41
C LEU A 582 -12.20 -16.75 -14.57
N VAL A 583 -11.45 -16.45 -15.64
CA VAL A 583 -10.09 -16.98 -15.84
C VAL A 583 -9.17 -16.51 -14.71
N CYS A 584 -9.16 -15.22 -14.38
CA CYS A 584 -8.36 -14.70 -13.26
C CYS A 584 -8.76 -15.37 -11.94
N ALA A 585 -10.05 -15.47 -11.63
CA ALA A 585 -10.53 -16.12 -10.42
C ALA A 585 -10.12 -17.59 -10.34
N TRP A 586 -10.20 -18.31 -11.46
CA TRP A 586 -9.75 -19.70 -11.56
C TRP A 586 -8.24 -19.82 -11.34
N THR A 587 -7.44 -18.97 -11.98
CA THR A 587 -5.98 -18.94 -11.84
C THR A 587 -5.55 -18.65 -10.41
N ILE A 588 -6.22 -17.67 -9.76
CA ILE A 588 -5.97 -17.28 -8.37
C ILE A 588 -6.28 -18.44 -7.40
N TRP A 589 -7.26 -19.27 -7.72
CA TRP A 589 -7.70 -20.37 -6.87
C TRP A 589 -6.77 -21.59 -6.92
N GLN A 590 -6.00 -21.78 -8.00
CA GLN A 590 -5.21 -23.01 -8.20
C GLN A 590 -4.13 -23.27 -7.12
N PRO A 591 -3.32 -22.29 -6.69
CA PRO A 591 -2.35 -22.49 -5.60
C PRO A 591 -3.01 -22.90 -4.28
N LEU A 592 -4.21 -22.40 -3.99
CA LEU A 592 -4.95 -22.81 -2.79
C LEU A 592 -5.45 -24.26 -2.90
N ARG A 593 -5.94 -24.66 -4.06
CA ARG A 593 -6.33 -26.07 -4.31
C ARG A 593 -5.16 -27.03 -4.15
N SER A 594 -3.99 -26.64 -4.64
CA SER A 594 -2.76 -27.41 -4.46
C SER A 594 -2.44 -27.56 -2.96
N SER A 595 -2.43 -26.45 -2.22
CA SER A 595 -2.17 -26.45 -0.78
C SER A 595 -3.19 -27.26 0.02
N ASP A 596 -4.47 -27.21 -0.33
CA ASP A 596 -5.52 -28.01 0.32
C ASP A 596 -5.33 -29.52 0.05
N ALA A 597 -4.92 -29.90 -1.15
CA ALA A 597 -4.62 -31.28 -1.52
C ALA A 597 -3.35 -31.80 -0.81
N ASP A 598 -2.31 -30.97 -0.67
CA ASP A 598 -1.11 -31.28 0.13
C ASP A 598 -1.46 -31.53 1.61
N ALA A 599 -2.35 -30.69 2.17
CA ALA A 599 -2.84 -30.89 3.53
C ALA A 599 -3.65 -32.19 3.69
N ALA A 600 -4.47 -32.55 2.69
CA ALA A 600 -5.19 -33.81 2.63
C ALA A 600 -4.23 -35.02 2.56
N ALA A 601 -3.17 -34.92 1.73
CA ALA A 601 -2.14 -35.95 1.62
C ALA A 601 -1.43 -36.20 2.96
N LEU A 602 -1.10 -35.16 3.69
CA LEU A 602 -0.51 -35.29 5.02
C LEU A 602 -1.49 -35.96 6.02
N GLY A 603 -2.77 -35.61 5.95
CA GLY A 603 -3.83 -36.24 6.73
C GLY A 603 -3.97 -37.75 6.43
N ALA A 604 -3.97 -38.13 5.14
CA ALA A 604 -4.03 -39.51 4.70
C ALA A 604 -2.78 -40.30 5.13
N LEU A 605 -1.59 -39.72 5.05
CA LEU A 605 -0.34 -40.33 5.52
C LEU A 605 -0.38 -40.60 7.02
N ASN A 606 -0.84 -39.63 7.82
CA ASN A 606 -0.98 -39.78 9.27
C ASN A 606 -2.02 -40.85 9.64
N ALA A 607 -2.98 -41.13 8.78
CA ALA A 607 -3.94 -42.24 8.93
C ALA A 607 -3.43 -43.58 8.37
N ASN A 608 -2.15 -43.67 7.98
CA ASN A 608 -1.52 -44.82 7.33
C ASN A 608 -2.15 -45.23 5.97
N HIS A 609 -2.78 -44.29 5.26
CA HIS A 609 -3.36 -44.50 3.94
C HIS A 609 -2.42 -44.01 2.84
N GLY A 610 -1.23 -44.61 2.69
CA GLY A 610 -0.17 -44.15 1.77
C GLY A 610 -0.60 -43.99 0.30
N ALA A 611 -1.43 -44.91 -0.23
CA ALA A 611 -1.93 -44.80 -1.58
C ALA A 611 -2.85 -43.58 -1.79
N ALA A 612 -3.70 -43.27 -0.81
CA ALA A 612 -4.52 -42.05 -0.83
C ALA A 612 -3.64 -40.78 -0.74
N ALA A 613 -2.65 -40.79 0.14
CA ALA A 613 -1.70 -39.67 0.26
C ALA A 613 -0.99 -39.36 -1.07
N LEU A 614 -0.52 -40.41 -1.80
CA LEU A 614 0.08 -40.23 -3.13
C LEU A 614 -0.92 -39.74 -4.17
N ALA A 615 -2.19 -40.14 -4.10
CA ALA A 615 -3.23 -39.63 -5.00
C ALA A 615 -3.51 -38.14 -4.77
N ASP A 616 -3.56 -37.72 -3.50
CA ASP A 616 -3.78 -36.33 -3.11
C ASP A 616 -2.60 -35.43 -3.54
N VAL A 617 -1.35 -35.86 -3.36
CA VAL A 617 -0.16 -35.13 -3.85
C VAL A 617 -0.17 -34.96 -5.37
N ARG A 618 -0.56 -36.00 -6.12
CA ARG A 618 -0.71 -35.87 -7.57
C ARG A 618 -1.80 -34.88 -7.97
N SER A 619 -2.88 -34.81 -7.20
CA SER A 619 -3.93 -33.78 -7.37
C SER A 619 -3.39 -32.37 -7.07
N ALA A 620 -2.52 -32.24 -6.04
CA ALA A 620 -1.84 -30.99 -5.72
C ALA A 620 -0.94 -30.54 -6.88
N ALA A 621 -0.08 -31.43 -7.40
CA ALA A 621 0.79 -31.15 -8.53
C ALA A 621 0.01 -30.82 -9.82
N ALA A 622 -1.16 -31.44 -10.04
CA ALA A 622 -2.03 -31.11 -11.17
C ALA A 622 -2.67 -29.73 -11.05
N SER A 623 -2.90 -29.23 -9.82
CA SER A 623 -3.45 -27.91 -9.55
C SER A 623 -2.40 -26.81 -9.66
N ASP A 624 -1.18 -27.06 -9.20
CA ASP A 624 -0.04 -26.15 -9.31
C ASP A 624 1.20 -26.90 -9.82
N PRO A 625 1.32 -27.06 -11.15
CA PRO A 625 2.37 -27.87 -11.76
C PRO A 625 3.76 -27.22 -11.72
N VAL A 626 3.89 -26.00 -11.22
CA VAL A 626 5.17 -25.28 -11.08
C VAL A 626 5.64 -25.19 -9.63
N SER A 627 4.83 -25.68 -8.69
CA SER A 627 5.17 -25.71 -7.27
C SER A 627 6.05 -26.91 -6.92
N THR A 628 7.10 -26.67 -6.16
CA THR A 628 7.98 -27.70 -5.57
C THR A 628 7.33 -28.39 -4.37
N GLN A 629 6.35 -27.75 -3.73
CA GLN A 629 5.75 -28.26 -2.50
C GLN A 629 5.13 -29.65 -2.62
N PRO A 630 4.36 -29.98 -3.67
CA PRO A 630 3.84 -31.34 -3.86
C PRO A 630 4.97 -32.38 -3.98
N LEU A 631 6.07 -32.08 -4.66
CA LEU A 631 7.22 -33.00 -4.79
C LEU A 631 7.91 -33.25 -3.46
N LEU A 632 8.02 -32.24 -2.59
CA LEU A 632 8.53 -32.41 -1.23
C LEU A 632 7.61 -33.28 -0.36
N TYR A 633 6.29 -33.18 -0.52
CA TYR A 633 5.35 -34.07 0.14
C TYR A 633 5.44 -35.49 -0.42
N GLU A 634 5.56 -35.64 -1.74
CA GLU A 634 5.74 -36.95 -2.39
C GLU A 634 7.01 -37.65 -1.88
N TRP A 635 8.13 -36.93 -1.80
CA TRP A 635 9.35 -37.39 -1.16
C TRP A 635 9.11 -37.86 0.29
N GLY A 636 8.42 -37.05 1.09
CA GLY A 636 8.13 -37.39 2.49
C GLY A 636 7.28 -38.63 2.64
N ILE A 637 6.29 -38.83 1.76
CA ILE A 637 5.41 -39.99 1.74
C ILE A 637 6.21 -41.25 1.35
N TYR A 638 6.98 -41.24 0.25
CA TYR A 638 7.81 -42.38 -0.16
C TYR A 638 8.82 -42.77 0.91
N ARG A 639 9.44 -41.78 1.56
CA ARG A 639 10.34 -42.02 2.70
C ARG A 639 9.62 -42.71 3.85
N ALA A 640 8.41 -42.28 4.20
CA ALA A 640 7.61 -42.92 5.26
C ALA A 640 7.19 -44.36 4.88
N LEU A 641 6.99 -44.66 3.61
CA LEU A 641 6.69 -45.96 3.06
C LEU A 641 7.94 -46.88 2.92
N GLY A 642 9.15 -46.34 3.12
CA GLY A 642 10.41 -47.07 2.97
C GLY A 642 10.93 -47.21 1.56
N ASP A 643 10.29 -46.55 0.59
CA ASP A 643 10.72 -46.52 -0.83
C ASP A 643 11.75 -45.39 -1.06
N THR A 644 13.01 -45.70 -0.75
CA THR A 644 14.12 -44.74 -0.86
C THR A 644 14.40 -44.33 -2.30
N ALA A 645 14.18 -45.20 -3.28
CA ALA A 645 14.39 -44.92 -4.67
C ALA A 645 13.35 -43.91 -5.23
N ALA A 646 12.06 -44.13 -4.94
CA ALA A 646 11.00 -43.23 -5.31
C ALA A 646 11.12 -41.88 -4.58
N ALA A 647 11.50 -41.89 -3.31
CA ALA A 647 11.76 -40.67 -2.54
C ALA A 647 12.86 -39.82 -3.19
N ARG A 648 13.99 -40.44 -3.59
CA ARG A 648 15.08 -39.74 -4.26
C ARG A 648 14.63 -39.19 -5.63
N ALA A 649 13.87 -39.96 -6.39
CA ALA A 649 13.35 -39.54 -7.68
C ALA A 649 12.42 -38.31 -7.56
N ALA A 650 11.64 -38.20 -6.48
CA ALA A 650 10.83 -37.01 -6.22
C ALA A 650 11.68 -35.76 -5.99
N LEU A 651 12.81 -35.86 -5.24
CA LEU A 651 13.74 -34.75 -5.08
C LEU A 651 14.50 -34.40 -6.38
N GLU A 652 14.83 -35.38 -7.20
CA GLU A 652 15.40 -35.11 -8.55
C GLU A 652 14.40 -34.37 -9.45
N ALA A 653 13.12 -34.71 -9.37
CA ALA A 653 12.06 -33.99 -10.06
C ALA A 653 11.90 -32.56 -9.52
N ASP A 654 12.06 -32.36 -8.22
CA ASP A 654 12.05 -31.04 -7.57
C ASP A 654 13.18 -30.14 -8.10
N VAL A 655 14.41 -30.67 -8.17
CA VAL A 655 15.56 -30.01 -8.78
C VAL A 655 15.31 -29.70 -10.28
N ALA A 656 14.74 -30.65 -11.03
CA ALA A 656 14.44 -30.45 -12.45
C ALA A 656 13.40 -29.34 -12.66
N LEU A 657 12.45 -29.20 -11.74
CA LEU A 657 11.41 -28.17 -11.79
C LEU A 657 11.95 -26.77 -11.52
N GLN A 658 12.84 -26.64 -10.51
CA GLN A 658 13.41 -25.35 -10.10
C GLN A 658 14.95 -25.43 -9.94
N PRO A 659 15.71 -25.62 -11.05
CA PRO A 659 17.17 -25.83 -10.98
C PRO A 659 17.97 -24.61 -10.50
N ALA A 660 17.37 -23.42 -10.56
CA ALA A 660 17.98 -22.18 -10.05
C ALA A 660 17.66 -21.88 -8.57
N ASN A 661 16.88 -22.76 -7.92
CA ASN A 661 16.54 -22.63 -6.50
C ASN A 661 17.53 -23.43 -5.65
N PRO A 662 18.34 -22.81 -4.79
CA PRO A 662 19.32 -23.54 -3.97
C PRO A 662 18.69 -24.53 -2.99
N ALA A 663 17.41 -24.30 -2.57
CA ALA A 663 16.74 -25.17 -1.62
C ALA A 663 16.48 -26.56 -2.19
N THR A 664 16.16 -26.68 -3.49
CA THR A 664 15.92 -27.99 -4.12
C THR A 664 17.16 -28.86 -4.12
N TRP A 665 18.32 -28.28 -4.46
CA TRP A 665 19.61 -28.96 -4.42
C TRP A 665 20.04 -29.31 -3.00
N LEU A 666 19.77 -28.45 -2.03
CA LEU A 666 20.11 -28.69 -0.63
C LEU A 666 19.33 -29.88 -0.07
N GLU A 667 18.02 -29.98 -0.36
CA GLU A 667 17.20 -31.11 0.12
C GLU A 667 17.63 -32.43 -0.55
N LEU A 668 17.94 -32.43 -1.84
CA LEU A 668 18.49 -33.62 -2.53
C LEU A 668 19.85 -34.02 -1.90
N GLY A 669 20.76 -33.10 -1.74
CA GLY A 669 22.07 -33.37 -1.16
C GLY A 669 22.00 -33.83 0.29
N ARG A 670 21.09 -33.28 1.09
CA ARG A 670 20.82 -33.71 2.48
C ARG A 670 20.30 -35.15 2.53
N TYR A 671 19.42 -35.49 1.59
CA TYR A 671 18.86 -36.84 1.51
C TYR A 671 19.91 -37.85 1.06
N ASP A 672 20.75 -37.51 0.06
CA ASP A 672 21.86 -38.35 -0.38
C ASP A 672 22.90 -38.60 0.72
N VAL A 673 23.19 -37.58 1.57
CA VAL A 673 24.02 -37.79 2.79
C VAL A 673 23.36 -38.81 3.70
N ALA A 674 22.06 -38.70 3.95
CA ALA A 674 21.34 -39.64 4.83
C ALA A 674 21.30 -41.09 4.28
N LEU A 675 21.45 -41.25 2.96
CA LEU A 675 21.54 -42.57 2.31
C LEU A 675 22.99 -43.13 2.21
N GLY A 676 24.00 -42.37 2.65
CA GLY A 676 25.41 -42.74 2.48
C GLY A 676 25.91 -42.61 1.01
N GLN A 677 25.20 -41.88 0.17
CA GLN A 677 25.55 -41.64 -1.23
C GLN A 677 26.45 -40.40 -1.34
N ALA A 678 27.68 -40.53 -0.81
CA ALA A 678 28.56 -39.39 -0.58
C ALA A 678 28.95 -38.63 -1.86
N ARG A 679 29.11 -39.29 -3.01
CA ARG A 679 29.48 -38.65 -4.27
C ARG A 679 28.33 -37.83 -4.84
N GLU A 680 27.14 -38.38 -4.86
CA GLU A 680 25.90 -37.77 -5.30
C GLU A 680 25.56 -36.57 -4.40
N ALA A 681 25.67 -36.76 -3.08
CA ALA A 681 25.48 -35.70 -2.10
C ALA A 681 26.42 -34.51 -2.34
N ILE A 682 27.71 -34.75 -2.56
CA ILE A 682 28.69 -33.68 -2.83
C ILE A 682 28.32 -32.95 -4.11
N ALA A 683 27.90 -33.63 -5.18
CA ALA A 683 27.52 -33.00 -6.45
C ALA A 683 26.29 -32.06 -6.25
N ALA A 684 25.23 -32.54 -5.58
CA ALA A 684 24.05 -31.74 -5.30
C ALA A 684 24.37 -30.54 -4.38
N LEU A 685 25.11 -30.75 -3.31
CA LEU A 685 25.50 -29.70 -2.37
C LEU A 685 26.43 -28.66 -2.99
N GLN A 686 27.27 -29.03 -3.95
CA GLN A 686 28.10 -28.05 -4.73
C GLN A 686 27.22 -27.15 -5.61
N ALA A 687 26.15 -27.70 -6.20
CA ALA A 687 25.18 -26.88 -6.93
C ALA A 687 24.43 -25.91 -5.99
N ALA A 688 23.98 -26.39 -4.83
CA ALA A 688 23.40 -25.52 -3.81
C ALA A 688 24.37 -24.40 -3.38
N LEU A 689 25.64 -24.73 -3.12
CA LEU A 689 26.67 -23.76 -2.73
C LEU A 689 26.99 -22.75 -3.84
N TYR A 690 26.91 -23.16 -5.11
CA TYR A 690 27.07 -22.24 -6.24
C TYR A 690 25.95 -21.19 -6.28
N LEU A 691 24.73 -21.59 -5.96
CA LEU A 691 23.54 -20.71 -5.94
C LEU A 691 23.46 -19.88 -4.66
N PHE A 692 23.91 -20.41 -3.52
CA PHE A 692 23.99 -19.72 -2.24
C PHE A 692 25.37 -19.94 -1.57
N PRO A 693 26.40 -19.16 -1.95
CA PRO A 693 27.78 -19.37 -1.50
C PRO A 693 28.00 -19.23 0.02
N GLN A 694 27.11 -18.53 0.71
CA GLN A 694 27.21 -18.23 2.13
C GLN A 694 26.31 -19.12 3.02
N ASP A 695 25.70 -20.18 2.48
CA ASP A 695 24.88 -21.09 3.29
C ASP A 695 25.75 -21.88 4.26
N PRO A 696 25.58 -21.71 5.60
CA PRO A 696 26.42 -22.40 6.59
C PRO A 696 26.13 -23.91 6.66
N ASN A 697 24.93 -24.35 6.28
CA ASN A 697 24.52 -25.75 6.37
C ASN A 697 25.19 -26.58 5.26
N VAL A 698 25.30 -26.02 4.06
CA VAL A 698 25.85 -26.70 2.89
C VAL A 698 27.32 -27.10 3.12
N SER A 699 28.13 -26.19 3.66
CA SER A 699 29.53 -26.46 3.94
C SER A 699 29.72 -27.61 4.95
N THR A 700 28.88 -27.65 5.98
CA THR A 700 28.87 -28.70 6.99
C THR A 700 28.49 -30.06 6.39
N LEU A 701 27.46 -30.12 5.56
CA LEU A 701 27.02 -31.33 4.88
C LEU A 701 28.06 -31.86 3.89
N ILE A 702 28.75 -30.97 3.15
CA ILE A 702 29.86 -31.38 2.27
C ILE A 702 31.00 -32.00 3.08
N ALA A 703 31.35 -31.43 4.24
CA ALA A 703 32.38 -32.02 5.10
C ALA A 703 31.97 -33.40 5.63
N GLN A 704 30.71 -33.55 6.02
CA GLN A 704 30.17 -34.86 6.44
C GLN A 704 30.25 -35.87 5.27
N ALA A 705 29.72 -35.55 4.09
CA ALA A 705 29.75 -36.46 2.95
C ALA A 705 31.19 -36.87 2.55
N ARG A 706 32.16 -35.96 2.70
CA ARG A 706 33.59 -36.28 2.44
C ARG A 706 34.19 -37.24 3.45
N SER A 707 33.70 -37.25 4.68
CA SER A 707 34.18 -38.20 5.70
C SER A 707 33.65 -39.62 5.47
N GLU A 708 32.67 -39.79 4.59
CA GLU A 708 32.04 -41.09 4.26
C GLU A 708 32.61 -41.68 2.93
N LEU A 709 33.46 -40.90 2.21
CA LEU A 709 34.19 -41.37 1.03
C LEU A 709 35.45 -42.17 1.42
#